data_c531947cebf11add914125e68dfa2ae2
#
_entry.id   c531947cebf11add914125e68dfa2ae2
#
_cell.length_a   1.000
_cell.length_b   1.000
_cell.length_c   1.000
_cell.angle_alpha   90.00
_cell.angle_beta   90.00
_cell.angle_gamma   90.00
#
_symmetry.space_group_name_H-M   'P 1'
#
loop_
_entity.id
_entity.type
_entity.pdbx_description
1 polymer ?
#
loop_
_entity_poly.entity_id
_entity_poly.type
_entity_poly.pdbx_seq_one_letter_code
_entity_poly.pdbx_strand_id
1 'polypeptide(L)'
;MSSDLRETSLDKLVALNSEYYYYSLPLAAKQLGDIDRLPKSMKVLLENLLRHVDGDTVQVDDLKAIVAWLQTGHADREIAYRPARVLMQDFTGVPAVVDLAAMREAVRRLGGNVDQVNPLSPVDLVIDHSVTVDEFGDDNAFEDNVRIEMQRNHERYTFLRWGQKAFNRFRVVPPGTGICHQVNLEYLGQTVWHSDESGRRVAYPDTLVGTDSHTTMINGLGILGWGVGGIEAEAAMLGQPVSMLIPDVVGFKLTGKLREGITATDLVLTVTQMLRKHGVVGKFVEFYGDGLADLPLADRATIANMSPEFGATCGFFPVDDVTLGYMKLSGRSAEQIALVEAYAKAQGMWRNPRDEPVFTSSLALDMSTVEASLAGPKRPQDRVALPNVPQAFKAATELDIGGHKTKADSKPFTLDGQQHELHDGAVVIAAITSCTNTSNPSVMMAAGLLAKNAVKKGLRSKPWVKTSLAPGSKVVTDYFDSAKLTAYLEELGFNLVGYGCTTCIGNSGPLPDPIEQAIKEGDLTVGAVLSGNRNFEGRIHPLVKTNWLASPPLVVAYALAGSMKIDLTKEPLGEGNDGQPVYLKDIWPSSQDIAQAVEEVRTEMFHKEYGEVFDGDANWQAIQVTGSATYQWQEDSTYIRHPPFFSTMKVKPDPVQDIKDARILAILADSVTTDHISPAGNIKRDSPAGRYLSEHGVAPQDFNSYGSRRGNHEVMMRGTFANIRIRNEMVPGVEGGYTRHIPSQQQLSIYDAAMQYQQEQVPLAVIAGKEYGSGSSRDWAAKGPRLLGVRVVIAESFERIHRSNLIGMGILPLEFPQGVTRKTLGLTGDEQISVGGLQQLQPGQTVPVHITYADGRKEVIDTRCRIDTGNELTYYENDGILHYVIRKML
;
A
#
# COMPACT_ATOMS: atom_id res chain seq x y z
N MET A 1 15.09 21.72 32.34
CA MET A 1 13.89 22.23 31.67
C MET A 1 13.17 21.15 30.84
N SER A 2 13.86 20.23 30.17
CA SER A 2 13.17 19.17 29.35
C SER A 2 12.48 18.08 30.21
N SER A 3 13.07 17.62 31.27
CA SER A 3 12.44 16.68 32.23
C SER A 3 11.27 17.29 33.00
N ASP A 4 11.25 18.59 33.17
CA ASP A 4 10.22 19.33 33.91
C ASP A 4 8.86 19.32 33.21
N LEU A 5 8.80 19.60 31.89
CA LEU A 5 7.53 19.61 31.15
C LEU A 5 6.85 18.24 31.11
N ARG A 6 7.61 17.17 30.86
CA ARG A 6 7.10 15.80 30.82
C ARG A 6 6.56 15.38 32.18
N GLU A 7 7.32 15.61 33.24
CA GLU A 7 6.93 15.26 34.63
C GLU A 7 5.72 16.06 35.11
N THR A 8 5.68 17.36 34.83
CA THR A 8 4.54 18.24 35.22
C THR A 8 3.29 18.01 34.42
N SER A 9 3.38 17.34 33.30
CA SER A 9 2.23 16.97 32.46
C SER A 9 1.67 15.59 32.77
N LEU A 10 2.29 14.80 33.63
CA LEU A 10 1.77 13.48 34.03
C LEU A 10 0.54 13.63 34.93
N ASP A 11 -0.57 13.06 34.51
CA ASP A 11 -1.87 13.14 35.19
C ASP A 11 -2.49 11.74 35.29
N LYS A 12 -3.59 11.63 36.04
CA LYS A 12 -4.34 10.40 36.28
C LYS A 12 -5.65 10.40 35.54
N LEU A 13 -6.02 9.24 35.02
CA LEU A 13 -7.26 8.95 34.35
C LEU A 13 -7.92 7.73 34.95
N VAL A 14 -9.23 7.79 35.21
CA VAL A 14 -10.00 6.63 35.65
C VAL A 14 -10.96 6.23 34.53
N ALA A 15 -10.88 4.98 34.11
CA ALA A 15 -11.79 4.37 33.14
C ALA A 15 -12.40 3.12 33.78
N LEU A 16 -13.73 3.11 33.93
CA LEU A 16 -14.46 2.11 34.76
C LEU A 16 -13.83 1.97 36.13
N ASN A 17 -13.21 0.82 36.41
CA ASN A 17 -12.64 0.50 37.73
C ASN A 17 -11.07 0.52 37.70
N SER A 18 -10.47 0.97 36.60
CA SER A 18 -9.03 0.96 36.40
C SER A 18 -8.45 2.37 36.39
N GLU A 19 -7.32 2.58 37.08
CA GLU A 19 -6.56 3.83 37.09
C GLU A 19 -5.43 3.72 36.09
N TYR A 20 -5.26 4.79 35.29
CA TYR A 20 -4.18 4.96 34.33
C TYR A 20 -3.48 6.28 34.58
N TYR A 21 -2.22 6.37 34.19
CA TYR A 21 -1.49 7.62 34.04
C TYR A 21 -1.46 8.00 32.58
N TYR A 22 -1.31 9.28 32.25
CA TYR A 22 -1.15 9.75 30.88
C TYR A 22 -0.46 11.12 30.86
N TYR A 23 0.17 11.45 29.78
CA TYR A 23 0.79 12.75 29.58
C TYR A 23 -0.26 13.73 29.04
N SER A 24 -0.75 14.59 29.91
CA SER A 24 -1.91 15.46 29.67
C SER A 24 -1.55 16.64 28.79
N LEU A 25 -2.16 16.74 27.60
CA LEU A 25 -2.03 17.88 26.70
C LEU A 25 -2.59 19.17 27.33
N PRO A 26 -3.76 19.17 28.04
CA PRO A 26 -4.23 20.37 28.74
C PRO A 26 -3.29 20.87 29.82
N LEU A 27 -2.56 20.02 30.52
CA LEU A 27 -1.52 20.43 31.47
C LEU A 27 -0.29 21.02 30.75
N ALA A 28 0.17 20.36 29.70
CA ALA A 28 1.29 20.83 28.88
C ALA A 28 0.97 22.19 28.22
N ALA A 29 -0.26 22.44 27.79
CA ALA A 29 -0.71 23.67 27.17
C ALA A 29 -0.51 24.89 28.07
N LYS A 30 -0.54 24.73 29.41
CA LYS A 30 -0.27 25.84 30.34
C LYS A 30 1.14 26.43 30.17
N GLN A 31 2.08 25.66 29.64
CA GLN A 31 3.45 26.08 29.38
C GLN A 31 3.72 26.29 27.88
N LEU A 32 3.01 25.57 27.00
CA LEU A 32 3.24 25.61 25.56
C LEU A 32 2.40 26.67 24.82
N GLY A 33 1.21 27.01 25.35
CA GLY A 33 0.22 27.88 24.71
C GLY A 33 -1.06 27.17 24.36
N ASP A 34 -2.04 27.91 23.81
CA ASP A 34 -3.35 27.39 23.44
C ASP A 34 -3.26 26.33 22.31
N ILE A 35 -3.89 25.19 22.52
CA ILE A 35 -3.92 24.05 21.60
C ILE A 35 -5.33 23.67 21.18
N ASP A 36 -6.34 24.42 21.57
CA ASP A 36 -7.76 24.02 21.38
C ASP A 36 -8.11 23.82 19.92
N ARG A 37 -7.59 24.70 19.06
CA ARG A 37 -7.84 24.67 17.62
C ARG A 37 -6.84 23.85 16.80
N LEU A 38 -5.90 23.11 17.45
CA LEU A 38 -5.06 22.15 16.72
C LEU A 38 -5.94 21.04 16.12
N PRO A 39 -5.67 20.60 14.87
CA PRO A 39 -6.23 19.39 14.33
C PRO A 39 -6.02 18.20 15.27
N LYS A 40 -6.96 17.26 15.33
CA LYS A 40 -6.85 16.12 16.25
C LYS A 40 -5.64 15.24 15.91
N SER A 41 -5.31 15.10 14.65
CA SER A 41 -4.08 14.43 14.18
C SER A 41 -2.81 15.12 14.72
N MET A 42 -2.79 16.43 14.76
CA MET A 42 -1.67 17.20 15.33
C MET A 42 -1.58 17.07 16.85
N LYS A 43 -2.73 16.90 17.54
CA LYS A 43 -2.73 16.61 18.99
C LYS A 43 -2.12 15.25 19.29
N VAL A 44 -2.33 14.23 18.42
CA VAL A 44 -1.66 12.93 18.53
C VAL A 44 -0.15 13.07 18.37
N LEU A 45 0.33 13.87 17.41
CA LEU A 45 1.77 14.15 17.26
C LEU A 45 2.33 14.89 18.48
N LEU A 46 1.60 15.90 18.98
CA LEU A 46 2.01 16.66 20.17
C LEU A 46 2.13 15.77 21.41
N GLU A 47 1.17 14.85 21.62
CA GLU A 47 1.23 13.87 22.70
C GLU A 47 2.45 12.95 22.56
N ASN A 48 2.67 12.45 21.34
CA ASN A 48 3.80 11.56 21.06
C ASN A 48 5.13 12.24 21.41
N LEU A 49 5.33 13.49 21.01
CA LEU A 49 6.52 14.24 21.37
C LEU A 49 6.59 14.51 22.88
N LEU A 50 5.48 14.92 23.53
CA LEU A 50 5.43 15.17 24.97
C LEU A 50 5.86 13.95 25.78
N ARG A 51 5.35 12.78 25.42
CA ARG A 51 5.68 11.51 26.05
C ARG A 51 7.14 11.11 25.88
N HIS A 52 7.79 11.53 24.80
CA HIS A 52 9.17 11.19 24.46
C HIS A 52 10.18 12.33 24.64
N VAL A 53 9.81 13.46 25.28
CA VAL A 53 10.77 14.54 25.59
C VAL A 53 11.91 13.99 26.43
N ASP A 54 13.11 13.98 25.86
CA ASP A 54 14.34 13.52 26.48
C ASP A 54 15.44 14.60 26.50
N GLY A 55 15.25 15.71 25.78
CA GLY A 55 16.20 16.81 25.65
C GLY A 55 17.35 16.54 24.66
N ASP A 56 17.28 15.38 23.98
CA ASP A 56 18.24 14.96 22.94
C ASP A 56 17.50 14.76 21.60
N THR A 57 16.76 13.67 21.47
CA THR A 57 16.02 13.36 20.23
C THR A 57 14.71 14.14 20.12
N VAL A 58 14.05 14.43 21.24
CA VAL A 58 12.86 15.27 21.32
C VAL A 58 13.09 16.41 22.31
N GLN A 59 13.02 17.63 21.81
CA GLN A 59 13.23 18.85 22.59
C GLN A 59 11.91 19.57 22.84
N VAL A 60 11.84 20.39 23.89
CA VAL A 60 10.64 21.22 24.17
C VAL A 60 10.31 22.17 23.02
N ASP A 61 11.32 22.60 22.27
CA ASP A 61 11.11 23.49 21.12
C ASP A 61 10.42 22.80 19.94
N ASP A 62 10.45 21.46 19.87
CA ASP A 62 9.67 20.68 18.88
C ASP A 62 8.17 20.79 19.19
N LEU A 63 7.80 20.69 20.47
CA LEU A 63 6.44 20.86 20.93
C LEU A 63 5.94 22.29 20.71
N LYS A 64 6.78 23.30 21.03
CA LYS A 64 6.46 24.71 20.77
C LYS A 64 6.23 24.97 19.27
N ALA A 65 6.99 24.33 18.40
CA ALA A 65 6.83 24.47 16.95
C ALA A 65 5.46 23.95 16.46
N ILE A 66 4.97 22.84 17.04
CA ILE A 66 3.61 22.35 16.74
C ILE A 66 2.55 23.36 17.20
N VAL A 67 2.72 23.99 18.36
CA VAL A 67 1.77 25.00 18.83
C VAL A 67 1.86 26.26 17.98
N ALA A 68 3.06 26.72 17.60
CA ALA A 68 3.28 27.86 16.73
C ALA A 68 2.71 27.65 15.32
N TRP A 69 2.60 26.39 14.87
CA TRP A 69 1.96 26.03 13.60
C TRP A 69 0.54 26.60 13.47
N LEU A 70 -0.19 26.78 14.57
CA LEU A 70 -1.52 27.39 14.58
C LEU A 70 -1.58 28.81 13.99
N GLN A 71 -0.46 29.53 13.94
CA GLN A 71 -0.41 30.90 13.42
C GLN A 71 -0.35 30.94 11.89
N THR A 72 0.28 29.96 11.27
CA THR A 72 0.58 29.94 9.82
C THR A 72 -0.02 28.74 9.09
N GLY A 73 -0.41 27.67 9.82
CA GLY A 73 -0.80 26.39 9.23
C GLY A 73 0.37 25.65 8.55
N HIS A 74 1.63 26.03 8.89
CA HIS A 74 2.85 25.47 8.29
C HIS A 74 4.04 25.59 9.25
N ALA A 75 4.98 24.64 9.17
CA ALA A 75 6.24 24.69 9.88
C ALA A 75 7.31 23.86 9.16
N ASP A 76 8.53 24.41 9.06
CA ASP A 76 9.70 23.73 8.44
C ASP A 76 10.60 23.05 9.50
N ARG A 77 9.99 22.54 10.58
CA ARG A 77 10.76 21.89 11.65
C ARG A 77 10.65 20.38 11.57
N GLU A 78 11.79 19.73 11.65
CA GLU A 78 11.90 18.27 11.81
C GLU A 78 11.46 17.85 13.22
N ILE A 79 10.72 16.75 13.32
CA ILE A 79 10.32 16.08 14.55
C ILE A 79 10.66 14.59 14.49
N ALA A 80 10.92 14.01 15.67
CA ALA A 80 11.24 12.60 15.86
C ALA A 80 10.03 11.83 16.39
N TYR A 81 9.19 11.32 15.49
CA TYR A 81 7.98 10.58 15.84
C TYR A 81 8.27 9.12 16.16
N ARG A 82 7.67 8.56 17.21
CA ARG A 82 7.82 7.15 17.60
C ARG A 82 6.47 6.43 17.56
N PRO A 83 6.21 5.58 16.55
CA PRO A 83 4.98 4.80 16.51
C PRO A 83 4.93 3.80 17.67
N ALA A 84 3.71 3.55 18.20
CA ALA A 84 3.51 2.59 19.28
C ALA A 84 3.75 1.15 18.84
N ARG A 85 3.51 0.84 17.57
CA ARG A 85 3.69 -0.50 16.97
C ARG A 85 3.98 -0.44 15.48
N VAL A 86 4.39 -1.58 14.93
CA VAL A 86 4.65 -1.77 13.49
C VAL A 86 3.76 -2.87 12.95
N LEU A 87 3.14 -2.64 11.78
CA LEU A 87 2.34 -3.63 11.06
C LEU A 87 3.03 -4.01 9.75
N MET A 88 3.10 -5.30 9.45
CA MET A 88 3.68 -5.80 8.21
C MET A 88 2.71 -6.71 7.47
N GLN A 89 2.80 -6.73 6.16
CA GLN A 89 2.27 -7.79 5.30
C GLN A 89 3.42 -8.67 4.80
N ASP A 90 3.16 -9.90 4.34
CA ASP A 90 4.22 -10.88 4.10
C ASP A 90 5.14 -10.57 2.91
N PHE A 91 4.68 -9.90 1.85
CA PHE A 91 5.55 -9.56 0.71
C PHE A 91 6.63 -8.52 1.04
N THR A 92 6.40 -7.69 2.03
CA THR A 92 7.38 -6.71 2.55
C THR A 92 7.96 -7.14 3.89
N GLY A 93 7.23 -7.94 4.67
CA GLY A 93 7.68 -8.46 5.96
C GLY A 93 8.74 -9.55 5.83
N VAL A 94 8.62 -10.46 4.85
CA VAL A 94 9.67 -11.48 4.61
C VAL A 94 11.03 -10.84 4.35
N PRO A 95 11.21 -9.89 3.41
CA PRO A 95 12.50 -9.21 3.24
C PRO A 95 12.95 -8.43 4.48
N ALA A 96 12.03 -7.84 5.25
CA ALA A 96 12.38 -7.18 6.50
C ALA A 96 12.96 -8.17 7.53
N VAL A 97 12.34 -9.32 7.70
CA VAL A 97 12.87 -10.39 8.57
C VAL A 97 14.21 -10.95 8.04
N VAL A 98 14.38 -11.04 6.71
CA VAL A 98 15.66 -11.39 6.07
C VAL A 98 16.75 -10.40 6.43
N ASP A 99 16.45 -9.10 6.39
CA ASP A 99 17.39 -8.04 6.77
C ASP A 99 17.73 -8.12 8.26
N LEU A 100 16.75 -8.31 9.16
CA LEU A 100 17.01 -8.53 10.59
C LEU A 100 17.91 -9.75 10.84
N ALA A 101 17.69 -10.85 10.13
CA ALA A 101 18.54 -12.03 10.22
C ALA A 101 19.99 -11.73 9.78
N ALA A 102 20.14 -10.99 8.66
CA ALA A 102 21.44 -10.57 8.15
C ALA A 102 22.12 -9.54 9.07
N MET A 103 21.34 -8.63 9.69
CA MET A 103 21.83 -7.69 10.70
C MET A 103 22.42 -8.42 11.92
N ARG A 104 21.76 -9.49 12.42
CA ARG A 104 22.31 -10.32 13.51
C ARG A 104 23.67 -10.90 13.15
N GLU A 105 23.84 -11.36 11.92
CA GLU A 105 25.14 -11.85 11.46
C GLU A 105 26.19 -10.74 11.34
N ALA A 106 25.78 -9.58 10.82
CA ALA A 106 26.67 -8.42 10.73
C ALA A 106 27.14 -7.97 12.13
N VAL A 107 26.22 -7.85 13.09
CA VAL A 107 26.52 -7.52 14.48
C VAL A 107 27.48 -8.54 15.09
N ARG A 108 27.22 -9.85 14.91
CA ARG A 108 28.13 -10.92 15.38
C ARG A 108 29.52 -10.79 14.77
N ARG A 109 29.62 -10.58 13.44
CA ARG A 109 30.89 -10.43 12.71
C ARG A 109 31.69 -9.21 13.20
N LEU A 110 31.00 -8.13 13.58
CA LEU A 110 31.60 -6.89 14.07
C LEU A 110 31.87 -6.90 15.59
N GLY A 111 31.54 -8.02 16.27
CA GLY A 111 31.84 -8.23 17.69
C GLY A 111 30.75 -7.75 18.66
N GLY A 112 29.56 -7.40 18.17
CA GLY A 112 28.42 -6.98 18.97
C GLY A 112 27.56 -8.14 19.47
N ASN A 113 26.52 -7.82 20.28
CA ASN A 113 25.57 -8.78 20.81
C ASN A 113 24.35 -8.91 19.85
N VAL A 114 24.12 -10.12 19.32
CA VAL A 114 23.01 -10.41 18.41
C VAL A 114 21.62 -10.16 19.01
N ASP A 115 21.47 -10.27 20.32
CA ASP A 115 20.21 -10.03 21.02
C ASP A 115 19.77 -8.56 21.01
N GLN A 116 20.64 -7.63 20.66
CA GLN A 116 20.29 -6.23 20.44
C GLN A 116 19.44 -6.03 19.17
N VAL A 117 19.53 -6.94 18.20
CA VAL A 117 18.71 -6.94 17.00
C VAL A 117 17.38 -7.64 17.30
N ASN A 118 16.50 -6.96 18.01
CA ASN A 118 15.15 -7.38 18.36
C ASN A 118 14.19 -6.19 18.29
N PRO A 119 12.93 -6.39 17.91
CA PRO A 119 11.92 -5.35 18.00
C PRO A 119 11.76 -4.78 19.40
N LEU A 120 11.88 -3.47 19.52
CA LEU A 120 11.63 -2.71 20.75
C LEU A 120 10.15 -2.32 20.89
N SER A 121 9.44 -2.19 19.76
CA SER A 121 8.00 -2.00 19.69
C SER A 121 7.32 -3.30 19.27
N PRO A 122 6.04 -3.53 19.62
CA PRO A 122 5.26 -4.65 19.10
C PRO A 122 5.22 -4.65 17.58
N VAL A 123 5.40 -5.82 16.96
CA VAL A 123 5.34 -6.03 15.52
C VAL A 123 4.37 -7.16 15.21
N ASP A 124 3.39 -6.88 14.38
CA ASP A 124 2.47 -7.86 13.84
C ASP A 124 2.70 -8.00 12.33
N LEU A 125 2.95 -9.22 11.88
CA LEU A 125 3.05 -9.57 10.45
C LEU A 125 1.85 -10.42 10.07
N VAL A 126 1.11 -9.99 9.07
CA VAL A 126 -0.03 -10.74 8.53
C VAL A 126 0.34 -11.35 7.19
N ILE A 127 0.15 -12.66 7.05
CA ILE A 127 0.34 -13.37 5.78
C ILE A 127 -0.96 -13.25 4.98
N ASP A 128 -0.95 -12.36 3.99
CA ASP A 128 -2.17 -11.96 3.27
C ASP A 128 -1.99 -11.71 1.77
N HIS A 129 -0.76 -11.79 1.24
CA HIS A 129 -0.43 -11.48 -0.16
C HIS A 129 0.02 -12.70 -0.97
N SER A 130 -0.03 -13.90 -0.40
CA SER A 130 0.54 -15.11 -1.00
C SER A 130 -0.45 -15.95 -1.79
N VAL A 131 -1.76 -15.76 -1.58
CA VAL A 131 -2.80 -16.50 -2.29
C VAL A 131 -2.98 -15.96 -3.71
N THR A 132 -3.06 -16.87 -4.68
CA THR A 132 -3.34 -16.58 -6.09
C THR A 132 -4.66 -17.26 -6.48
N VAL A 133 -5.46 -16.61 -7.32
CA VAL A 133 -6.72 -17.17 -7.81
C VAL A 133 -6.43 -18.10 -8.98
N ASP A 134 -5.85 -19.29 -8.68
CA ASP A 134 -5.62 -20.34 -9.69
C ASP A 134 -6.94 -21.01 -10.05
N GLU A 135 -7.70 -21.43 -9.04
CA GLU A 135 -9.01 -22.07 -9.15
C GLU A 135 -10.13 -21.09 -8.78
N PHE A 136 -11.26 -21.14 -9.50
CA PHE A 136 -12.38 -20.23 -9.33
C PHE A 136 -13.69 -20.81 -9.88
N GLY A 137 -14.82 -20.26 -9.47
CA GLY A 137 -16.15 -20.54 -10.03
C GLY A 137 -16.75 -21.91 -9.64
N ASP A 138 -16.17 -22.58 -8.65
CA ASP A 138 -16.70 -23.82 -8.07
C ASP A 138 -16.47 -23.89 -6.54
N ASP A 139 -17.10 -24.87 -5.89
CA ASP A 139 -17.13 -25.01 -4.44
C ASP A 139 -15.78 -25.45 -3.84
N ASN A 140 -14.84 -25.99 -4.64
CA ASN A 140 -13.53 -26.46 -4.18
C ASN A 140 -12.44 -25.38 -4.34
N ALA A 141 -12.75 -24.28 -5.03
CA ALA A 141 -11.77 -23.25 -5.38
C ALA A 141 -10.96 -22.75 -4.18
N PHE A 142 -11.61 -22.56 -3.03
CA PHE A 142 -10.94 -22.11 -1.81
C PHE A 142 -9.92 -23.14 -1.30
N GLU A 143 -10.32 -24.39 -1.15
CA GLU A 143 -9.45 -25.46 -0.62
C GLU A 143 -8.26 -25.73 -1.55
N ASP A 144 -8.49 -25.73 -2.86
CA ASP A 144 -7.45 -25.92 -3.85
C ASP A 144 -6.45 -24.76 -3.88
N ASN A 145 -6.91 -23.51 -3.82
CA ASN A 145 -6.03 -22.34 -3.75
C ASN A 145 -5.19 -22.33 -2.46
N VAL A 146 -5.76 -22.68 -1.30
CA VAL A 146 -5.03 -22.80 -0.03
C VAL A 146 -3.96 -23.91 -0.12
N ARG A 147 -4.29 -25.04 -0.70
CA ARG A 147 -3.34 -26.14 -0.90
C ARG A 147 -2.17 -25.72 -1.80
N ILE A 148 -2.47 -25.02 -2.90
CA ILE A 148 -1.47 -24.49 -3.82
C ILE A 148 -0.61 -23.42 -3.14
N GLU A 149 -1.22 -22.50 -2.38
CA GLU A 149 -0.54 -21.47 -1.61
C GLU A 149 0.49 -22.08 -0.64
N MET A 150 0.06 -23.05 0.16
CA MET A 150 0.92 -23.72 1.14
C MET A 150 2.10 -24.44 0.48
N GLN A 151 1.88 -25.11 -0.65
CA GLN A 151 2.93 -25.78 -1.40
C GLN A 151 3.95 -24.78 -1.96
N ARG A 152 3.49 -23.74 -2.62
CA ARG A 152 4.35 -22.72 -3.24
C ARG A 152 5.17 -21.91 -2.25
N ASN A 153 4.63 -21.69 -1.05
CA ASN A 153 5.22 -20.76 -0.08
C ASN A 153 5.78 -21.45 1.18
N HIS A 154 5.86 -22.77 1.19
CA HIS A 154 6.30 -23.54 2.35
C HIS A 154 7.64 -23.04 2.94
N GLU A 155 8.63 -22.74 2.10
CA GLU A 155 9.93 -22.24 2.54
C GLU A 155 9.83 -20.86 3.20
N ARG A 156 9.03 -19.94 2.61
CA ARG A 156 8.77 -18.61 3.19
C ARG A 156 8.04 -18.71 4.54
N TYR A 157 7.08 -19.61 4.64
CA TYR A 157 6.31 -19.81 5.87
C TYR A 157 7.16 -20.44 6.97
N THR A 158 8.04 -21.36 6.61
CA THR A 158 9.06 -21.92 7.52
C THR A 158 9.98 -20.81 8.04
N PHE A 159 10.42 -19.89 7.18
CA PHE A 159 11.25 -18.77 7.56
C PHE A 159 10.51 -17.79 8.51
N LEU A 160 9.26 -17.44 8.21
CA LEU A 160 8.44 -16.59 9.10
C LEU A 160 8.16 -17.26 10.44
N ARG A 161 7.93 -18.57 10.45
CA ARG A 161 7.75 -19.36 11.66
C ARG A 161 9.02 -19.37 12.53
N TRP A 162 10.20 -19.44 11.88
CA TRP A 162 11.48 -19.22 12.57
C TRP A 162 11.57 -17.81 13.16
N GLY A 163 11.26 -16.78 12.39
CA GLY A 163 11.28 -15.39 12.83
C GLY A 163 10.40 -15.17 14.07
N GLN A 164 9.18 -15.72 14.07
CA GLN A 164 8.26 -15.67 15.21
C GLN A 164 8.87 -16.26 16.50
N LYS A 165 9.73 -17.28 16.41
CA LYS A 165 10.43 -17.87 17.55
C LYS A 165 11.74 -17.15 17.91
N ALA A 166 12.40 -16.55 16.91
CA ALA A 166 13.73 -15.96 17.08
C ALA A 166 13.68 -14.52 17.57
N PHE A 167 12.63 -13.78 17.27
CA PHE A 167 12.48 -12.37 17.64
C PHE A 167 11.43 -12.17 18.73
N ASN A 168 11.78 -11.38 19.75
CA ASN A 168 10.84 -10.95 20.77
C ASN A 168 9.87 -9.90 20.22
N ARG A 169 8.63 -9.86 20.75
CA ARG A 169 7.57 -8.91 20.33
C ARG A 169 7.23 -8.95 18.84
N PHE A 170 7.49 -10.06 18.19
CA PHE A 170 7.19 -10.31 16.80
C PHE A 170 6.15 -11.43 16.69
N ARG A 171 4.95 -11.11 16.20
CA ARG A 171 3.86 -12.08 16.02
C ARG A 171 3.52 -12.22 14.56
N VAL A 172 3.10 -13.41 14.16
CA VAL A 172 2.67 -13.70 12.80
C VAL A 172 1.21 -14.14 12.82
N VAL A 173 0.37 -13.44 12.08
CA VAL A 173 -0.98 -13.88 11.73
C VAL A 173 -0.88 -14.81 10.52
N PRO A 174 -1.28 -16.07 10.66
CA PRO A 174 -1.11 -17.10 9.64
C PRO A 174 -1.88 -16.83 8.34
N PRO A 175 -1.53 -17.52 7.23
CA PRO A 175 -2.27 -17.41 5.97
C PRO A 175 -3.73 -17.83 6.12
N GLY A 176 -4.59 -17.34 5.22
CA GLY A 176 -6.02 -17.63 5.23
C GLY A 176 -6.83 -16.94 6.33
N THR A 177 -6.25 -15.98 7.07
CA THR A 177 -6.96 -15.20 8.11
C THR A 177 -7.68 -13.98 7.53
N GLY A 178 -7.00 -13.20 6.70
CA GLY A 178 -7.53 -11.98 6.12
C GLY A 178 -6.42 -11.01 5.71
N ILE A 179 -6.82 -9.85 5.17
CA ILE A 179 -5.88 -8.80 4.76
C ILE A 179 -5.42 -7.97 5.95
N CYS A 180 -4.13 -7.59 5.99
CA CYS A 180 -3.48 -6.99 7.15
C CYS A 180 -4.21 -5.73 7.68
N HIS A 181 -4.66 -4.83 6.80
CA HIS A 181 -5.31 -3.60 7.23
C HIS A 181 -6.74 -3.82 7.73
N GLN A 182 -7.47 -4.86 7.25
CA GLN A 182 -8.79 -5.21 7.80
C GLN A 182 -8.65 -5.96 9.13
N VAL A 183 -7.72 -6.91 9.25
CA VAL A 183 -7.38 -7.57 10.53
C VAL A 183 -6.96 -6.52 11.56
N ASN A 184 -6.21 -5.50 11.14
CA ASN A 184 -5.83 -4.38 12.01
C ASN A 184 -7.04 -3.56 12.47
N LEU A 185 -7.94 -3.21 11.56
CA LEU A 185 -9.17 -2.46 11.88
C LEU A 185 -10.08 -3.23 12.83
N GLU A 186 -10.32 -4.50 12.53
CA GLU A 186 -11.27 -5.35 13.23
C GLU A 186 -10.75 -5.88 14.57
N TYR A 187 -9.42 -6.06 14.71
CA TYR A 187 -8.85 -6.74 15.88
C TYR A 187 -7.61 -6.07 16.49
N LEU A 188 -6.52 -5.84 15.73
CA LEU A 188 -5.24 -5.42 16.30
C LEU A 188 -5.26 -3.98 16.81
N GLY A 189 -5.98 -3.07 16.17
CA GLY A 189 -6.07 -1.66 16.56
C GLY A 189 -6.86 -1.46 17.86
N GLN A 190 -6.27 -0.70 18.79
CA GLN A 190 -6.85 -0.48 20.14
C GLN A 190 -7.31 0.95 20.38
N THR A 191 -7.02 1.89 19.49
CA THR A 191 -7.29 3.35 19.58
C THR A 191 -6.53 4.03 20.71
N VAL A 192 -6.54 3.49 21.91
CA VAL A 192 -5.69 3.87 23.03
C VAL A 192 -4.98 2.63 23.54
N TRP A 193 -3.66 2.71 23.60
CA TRP A 193 -2.80 1.66 24.12
C TRP A 193 -2.42 1.96 25.57
N HIS A 194 -1.89 1.02 26.28
CA HIS A 194 -1.22 1.26 27.57
C HIS A 194 -0.03 0.35 27.76
N SER A 195 0.96 0.81 28.50
CA SER A 195 2.14 0.05 28.89
C SER A 195 2.44 0.24 30.37
N ASP A 196 3.11 -0.74 30.98
CA ASP A 196 3.60 -0.61 32.33
C ASP A 196 4.97 0.10 32.31
N GLU A 197 5.00 1.32 32.82
CA GLU A 197 6.22 2.13 32.96
C GLU A 197 6.53 2.33 34.46
N SER A 198 7.58 1.72 34.93
CA SER A 198 8.03 1.83 36.37
C SER A 198 6.88 1.53 37.35
N GLY A 199 6.04 0.54 37.06
CA GLY A 199 4.95 0.12 37.92
C GLY A 199 3.67 0.98 37.79
N ARG A 200 3.60 1.81 36.77
CA ARG A 200 2.39 2.64 36.41
C ARG A 200 1.87 2.23 35.05
N ARG A 201 0.54 2.05 34.93
CA ARG A 201 -0.10 1.87 33.63
C ARG A 201 -0.21 3.22 32.94
N VAL A 202 0.62 3.46 31.94
CA VAL A 202 0.59 4.71 31.17
C VAL A 202 -0.21 4.50 29.89
N ALA A 203 -1.27 5.27 29.73
CA ALA A 203 -2.13 5.28 28.54
C ALA A 203 -1.63 6.31 27.52
N TYR A 204 -1.70 5.94 26.22
CA TYR A 204 -1.28 6.78 25.10
C TYR A 204 -2.02 6.39 23.82
N PRO A 205 -2.08 7.27 22.80
CA PRO A 205 -2.72 6.93 21.54
C PRO A 205 -2.09 5.71 20.87
N ASP A 206 -2.90 4.79 20.41
CA ASP A 206 -2.42 3.77 19.46
C ASP A 206 -1.99 4.48 18.18
N THR A 207 -0.76 4.24 17.78
CA THR A 207 -0.18 4.82 16.59
C THR A 207 0.68 3.78 15.90
N LEU A 208 0.70 3.78 14.57
CA LEU A 208 1.50 2.79 13.87
C LEU A 208 2.08 3.31 12.57
N VAL A 209 3.15 2.64 12.14
CA VAL A 209 3.59 2.62 10.75
C VAL A 209 3.48 1.21 10.21
N GLY A 210 3.19 1.08 8.93
CA GLY A 210 3.01 -0.24 8.32
C GLY A 210 3.70 -0.35 6.97
N THR A 211 4.15 -1.56 6.64
CA THR A 211 4.72 -1.85 5.33
C THR A 211 3.65 -2.03 4.24
N ASP A 212 2.39 -2.10 4.64
CA ASP A 212 1.26 -1.97 3.72
C ASP A 212 0.88 -0.49 3.54
N SER A 213 0.76 -0.03 2.29
CA SER A 213 0.35 1.35 2.00
C SER A 213 -1.04 1.68 2.55
N HIS A 214 -1.94 0.68 2.64
CA HIS A 214 -3.30 0.84 3.16
C HIS A 214 -3.40 0.69 4.69
N THR A 215 -2.28 0.71 5.41
CA THR A 215 -2.23 0.92 6.86
C THR A 215 -3.10 2.12 7.29
N THR A 216 -3.26 3.09 6.41
CA THR A 216 -4.11 4.27 6.61
C THR A 216 -5.60 3.95 6.85
N MET A 217 -6.09 2.76 6.51
CA MET A 217 -7.47 2.35 6.84
C MET A 217 -7.78 2.54 8.33
N ILE A 218 -6.79 2.33 9.18
CA ILE A 218 -6.94 2.43 10.64
C ILE A 218 -7.27 3.85 11.12
N ASN A 219 -7.01 4.88 10.28
CA ASN A 219 -7.32 6.26 10.61
C ASN A 219 -8.84 6.47 10.79
N GLY A 220 -9.67 5.62 10.15
CA GLY A 220 -11.12 5.60 10.37
C GLY A 220 -11.51 5.30 11.82
N LEU A 221 -10.66 4.55 12.56
CA LEU A 221 -10.84 4.23 13.98
C LEU A 221 -10.26 5.30 14.93
N GLY A 222 -9.76 6.42 14.40
CA GLY A 222 -9.10 7.46 15.18
C GLY A 222 -7.67 7.12 15.60
N ILE A 223 -7.05 6.17 14.94
CA ILE A 223 -5.64 5.79 15.14
C ILE A 223 -4.79 6.46 14.06
N LEU A 224 -3.76 7.19 14.45
CA LEU A 224 -2.82 7.79 13.51
C LEU A 224 -1.86 6.73 13.00
N GLY A 225 -1.98 6.40 11.72
CA GLY A 225 -1.14 5.39 11.07
C GLY A 225 -1.00 5.63 9.58
N TRP A 226 0.16 5.29 9.02
CA TRP A 226 0.44 5.40 7.60
C TRP A 226 1.44 4.37 7.09
N GLY A 227 1.47 4.21 5.77
CA GLY A 227 2.41 3.34 5.08
C GLY A 227 3.82 3.93 5.04
N VAL A 228 4.81 3.07 5.30
CA VAL A 228 6.24 3.35 5.18
C VAL A 228 6.92 2.26 4.35
N GLY A 229 8.17 2.47 3.96
CA GLY A 229 8.97 1.43 3.36
C GLY A 229 9.39 0.36 4.36
N GLY A 230 9.72 -0.84 3.88
CA GLY A 230 10.21 -1.93 4.73
C GLY A 230 11.40 -1.50 5.58
N ILE A 231 12.35 -0.82 4.98
CA ILE A 231 13.57 -0.32 5.64
C ILE A 231 13.26 0.66 6.78
N GLU A 232 12.31 1.57 6.57
CA GLU A 232 11.88 2.53 7.59
C GLU A 232 11.12 1.83 8.73
N ALA A 233 10.29 0.83 8.39
CA ALA A 233 9.61 -0.01 9.38
C ALA A 233 10.60 -0.81 10.24
N GLU A 234 11.65 -1.39 9.62
CA GLU A 234 12.73 -2.09 10.28
C GLU A 234 13.47 -1.18 11.28
N ALA A 235 13.80 0.04 10.85
CA ALA A 235 14.43 1.02 11.72
C ALA A 235 13.51 1.43 12.89
N ALA A 236 12.22 1.66 12.61
CA ALA A 236 11.23 2.01 13.62
C ALA A 236 11.05 0.91 14.67
N MET A 237 10.95 -0.36 14.24
CA MET A 237 10.86 -1.48 15.20
C MET A 237 12.11 -1.64 16.05
N LEU A 238 13.28 -1.24 15.54
CA LEU A 238 14.55 -1.23 16.26
C LEU A 238 14.78 0.05 17.10
N GLY A 239 13.73 0.85 17.31
CA GLY A 239 13.71 2.00 18.21
C GLY A 239 14.18 3.31 17.60
N GLN A 240 14.44 3.37 16.30
CA GLN A 240 14.70 4.64 15.64
C GLN A 240 13.39 5.43 15.48
N PRO A 241 13.38 6.75 15.73
CA PRO A 241 12.22 7.55 15.43
C PRO A 241 12.03 7.67 13.90
N VAL A 242 10.80 7.80 13.47
CA VAL A 242 10.46 8.24 12.12
C VAL A 242 10.71 9.75 12.07
N SER A 243 11.71 10.14 11.30
CA SER A 243 12.00 11.56 11.08
C SER A 243 11.04 12.14 10.06
N MET A 244 10.40 13.26 10.40
CA MET A 244 9.48 13.94 9.50
C MET A 244 9.43 15.45 9.79
N LEU A 245 9.12 16.24 8.78
CA LEU A 245 8.73 17.64 9.01
C LEU A 245 7.34 17.67 9.65
N ILE A 246 7.07 18.70 10.48
CA ILE A 246 5.72 18.94 10.98
C ILE A 246 4.79 19.06 9.78
N PRO A 247 3.73 18.23 9.66
CA PRO A 247 2.96 18.14 8.43
C PRO A 247 2.04 19.35 8.23
N ASP A 248 1.84 19.73 6.99
CA ASP A 248 0.67 20.50 6.60
C ASP A 248 -0.58 19.64 6.80
N VAL A 249 -1.68 20.22 7.24
CA VAL A 249 -2.95 19.53 7.43
C VAL A 249 -4.03 20.15 6.57
N VAL A 250 -4.63 19.34 5.69
CA VAL A 250 -5.78 19.73 4.87
C VAL A 250 -7.07 19.28 5.56
N GLY A 251 -7.92 20.24 5.90
CA GLY A 251 -9.26 19.95 6.43
C GLY A 251 -10.23 19.58 5.32
N PHE A 252 -10.92 18.44 5.46
CA PHE A 252 -11.96 18.02 4.52
C PHE A 252 -13.32 17.99 5.23
N LYS A 253 -14.16 19.01 4.94
CA LYS A 253 -15.48 19.15 5.57
C LYS A 253 -16.52 18.30 4.85
N LEU A 254 -17.15 17.37 5.57
CA LEU A 254 -18.27 16.58 5.08
C LEU A 254 -19.57 17.11 5.65
N THR A 255 -20.56 17.35 4.80
CA THR A 255 -21.90 17.80 5.15
C THR A 255 -22.96 16.95 4.45
N GLY A 256 -24.21 16.99 4.93
CA GLY A 256 -25.30 16.25 4.33
C GLY A 256 -25.17 14.73 4.49
N LYS A 257 -25.94 13.98 3.68
CA LYS A 257 -25.99 12.51 3.69
C LYS A 257 -25.98 11.97 2.27
N LEU A 258 -25.50 10.75 2.10
CA LEU A 258 -25.59 10.03 0.82
C LEU A 258 -27.06 9.79 0.45
N ARG A 259 -27.35 9.91 -0.85
CA ARG A 259 -28.68 9.59 -1.39
C ARG A 259 -28.88 8.09 -1.52
N GLU A 260 -30.12 7.64 -1.58
CA GLU A 260 -30.44 6.24 -1.86
C GLU A 260 -29.80 5.78 -3.18
N GLY A 261 -29.27 4.56 -3.19
CA GLY A 261 -28.58 3.99 -4.34
C GLY A 261 -27.09 4.42 -4.49
N ILE A 262 -26.60 5.35 -3.67
CA ILE A 262 -25.20 5.78 -3.64
C ILE A 262 -24.46 5.05 -2.53
N THR A 263 -23.30 4.53 -2.83
CA THR A 263 -22.50 3.70 -1.92
C THR A 263 -21.32 4.47 -1.31
N ALA A 264 -20.72 3.92 -0.24
CA ALA A 264 -19.47 4.40 0.32
C ALA A 264 -18.35 4.45 -0.73
N THR A 265 -18.35 3.52 -1.69
CA THR A 265 -17.37 3.51 -2.79
C THR A 265 -17.49 4.75 -3.67
N ASP A 266 -18.71 5.18 -3.99
CA ASP A 266 -18.93 6.40 -4.79
C ASP A 266 -18.41 7.64 -4.05
N LEU A 267 -18.63 7.71 -2.74
CA LEU A 267 -18.10 8.76 -1.88
C LEU A 267 -16.56 8.76 -1.88
N VAL A 268 -15.93 7.61 -1.67
CA VAL A 268 -14.46 7.54 -1.60
C VAL A 268 -13.80 7.89 -2.93
N LEU A 269 -14.39 7.47 -4.07
CA LEU A 269 -13.87 7.85 -5.39
C LEU A 269 -13.99 9.36 -5.63
N THR A 270 -15.07 9.98 -5.17
CA THR A 270 -15.28 11.44 -5.24
C THR A 270 -14.24 12.18 -4.40
N VAL A 271 -14.05 11.78 -3.15
CA VAL A 271 -13.06 12.33 -2.22
C VAL A 271 -11.65 12.18 -2.80
N THR A 272 -11.32 11.00 -3.34
CA THR A 272 -10.02 10.71 -3.95
C THR A 272 -9.72 11.66 -5.11
N GLN A 273 -10.66 11.87 -6.01
CA GLN A 273 -10.51 12.80 -7.12
C GLN A 273 -10.31 14.26 -6.64
N MET A 274 -11.11 14.71 -5.66
CA MET A 274 -11.03 16.07 -5.13
C MET A 274 -9.69 16.34 -4.44
N LEU A 275 -9.24 15.42 -3.59
CA LEU A 275 -7.97 15.55 -2.85
C LEU A 275 -6.76 15.46 -3.78
N ARG A 276 -6.77 14.54 -4.75
CA ARG A 276 -5.69 14.46 -5.73
C ARG A 276 -5.57 15.73 -6.56
N LYS A 277 -6.70 16.31 -6.96
CA LYS A 277 -6.74 17.60 -7.68
C LYS A 277 -6.26 18.77 -6.81
N HIS A 278 -6.56 18.75 -5.50
CA HIS A 278 -6.12 19.80 -4.56
C HIS A 278 -4.61 19.77 -4.31
N GLY A 279 -3.98 18.60 -4.40
CA GLY A 279 -2.55 18.44 -4.17
C GLY A 279 -2.21 18.24 -2.70
N VAL A 280 -2.41 17.03 -2.19
CA VAL A 280 -2.20 16.65 -0.78
C VAL A 280 -0.98 15.75 -0.56
N VAL A 281 -0.10 15.62 -1.55
CA VAL A 281 1.10 14.77 -1.44
C VAL A 281 1.96 15.22 -0.26
N GLY A 282 2.28 14.27 0.64
CA GLY A 282 3.07 14.52 1.84
C GLY A 282 2.34 15.25 2.97
N LYS A 283 1.07 15.58 2.81
CA LYS A 283 0.24 16.26 3.81
C LYS A 283 -0.61 15.26 4.60
N PHE A 284 -1.11 15.69 5.75
CA PHE A 284 -2.20 15.01 6.43
C PHE A 284 -3.54 15.55 5.90
N VAL A 285 -4.54 14.68 5.84
CA VAL A 285 -5.93 15.07 5.63
C VAL A 285 -6.70 14.72 6.90
N GLU A 286 -7.47 15.68 7.43
CA GLU A 286 -8.34 15.43 8.57
C GLU A 286 -9.79 15.75 8.19
N PHE A 287 -10.66 14.77 8.40
CA PHE A 287 -12.08 14.87 8.09
C PHE A 287 -12.84 15.47 9.27
N TYR A 288 -13.73 16.42 9.00
CA TYR A 288 -14.54 17.11 10.00
C TYR A 288 -15.90 17.51 9.43
N GLY A 289 -16.73 18.13 10.24
CA GLY A 289 -18.06 18.56 9.86
C GLY A 289 -19.17 17.70 10.46
N ASP A 290 -20.42 18.16 10.28
CA ASP A 290 -21.61 17.52 10.81
C ASP A 290 -21.99 16.22 10.11
N GLY A 291 -21.65 16.09 8.82
CA GLY A 291 -21.87 14.87 8.05
C GLY A 291 -21.21 13.61 8.63
N LEU A 292 -20.18 13.76 9.45
CA LEU A 292 -19.51 12.62 10.12
C LEU A 292 -20.41 11.90 11.13
N ALA A 293 -21.41 12.56 11.69
CA ALA A 293 -22.31 11.95 12.68
C ALA A 293 -23.13 10.78 12.08
N ASP A 294 -23.46 10.90 10.80
CA ASP A 294 -24.27 9.91 10.07
C ASP A 294 -23.40 8.97 9.19
N LEU A 295 -22.07 9.14 9.21
CA LEU A 295 -21.15 8.32 8.43
C LEU A 295 -20.66 7.14 9.26
N PRO A 296 -21.05 5.89 8.94
CA PRO A 296 -20.62 4.70 9.65
C PRO A 296 -19.08 4.58 9.68
N LEU A 297 -18.53 3.91 10.69
CA LEU A 297 -17.08 3.76 10.79
C LEU A 297 -16.49 3.03 9.59
N ALA A 298 -17.19 2.02 9.06
CA ALA A 298 -16.75 1.30 7.87
C ALA A 298 -16.57 2.23 6.65
N ASP A 299 -17.44 3.23 6.48
CA ASP A 299 -17.31 4.25 5.42
C ASP A 299 -16.09 5.14 5.66
N ARG A 300 -15.84 5.56 6.92
CA ARG A 300 -14.64 6.33 7.30
C ARG A 300 -13.36 5.53 6.99
N ALA A 301 -13.35 4.24 7.35
CA ALA A 301 -12.25 3.33 7.08
C ALA A 301 -12.01 3.15 5.57
N THR A 302 -13.08 3.06 4.77
CA THR A 302 -13.01 2.99 3.31
C THR A 302 -12.36 4.24 2.71
N ILE A 303 -12.72 5.43 3.19
CA ILE A 303 -12.11 6.70 2.78
C ILE A 303 -10.64 6.76 3.20
N ALA A 304 -10.36 6.44 4.46
CA ALA A 304 -9.00 6.44 5.01
C ALA A 304 -8.07 5.46 4.29
N ASN A 305 -8.59 4.31 3.86
CA ASN A 305 -7.87 3.31 3.07
C ASN A 305 -7.27 3.91 1.79
N MET A 306 -8.00 4.79 1.10
CA MET A 306 -7.58 5.39 -0.16
C MET A 306 -6.62 6.58 -0.01
N SER A 307 -6.06 6.84 1.19
CA SER A 307 -5.10 7.93 1.39
C SER A 307 -3.90 7.87 0.45
N PRO A 308 -3.28 6.70 0.19
CA PRO A 308 -2.20 6.60 -0.79
C PRO A 308 -2.64 6.98 -2.22
N GLU A 309 -3.87 6.65 -2.60
CA GLU A 309 -4.39 6.91 -3.94
C GLU A 309 -4.68 8.40 -4.17
N PHE A 310 -5.15 9.12 -3.15
CA PHE A 310 -5.23 10.59 -3.27
C PHE A 310 -3.91 11.31 -2.91
N GLY A 311 -2.89 10.59 -2.44
CA GLY A 311 -1.52 11.09 -2.27
C GLY A 311 -1.19 11.62 -0.88
N ALA A 312 -2.10 11.56 0.09
CA ALA A 312 -1.85 12.00 1.45
C ALA A 312 -1.07 10.98 2.28
N THR A 313 -0.41 11.46 3.33
CA THR A 313 0.23 10.58 4.32
C THR A 313 -0.81 9.80 5.11
N CYS A 314 -1.92 10.43 5.50
CA CYS A 314 -3.05 9.82 6.19
C CYS A 314 -4.36 10.56 5.89
N GLY A 315 -5.49 9.89 6.17
CA GLY A 315 -6.84 10.46 6.13
C GLY A 315 -7.55 10.23 7.46
N PHE A 316 -7.36 11.14 8.40
CA PHE A 316 -7.68 10.94 9.81
C PHE A 316 -9.11 11.32 10.15
N PHE A 317 -9.79 10.48 10.93
CA PHE A 317 -11.11 10.73 11.50
C PHE A 317 -10.98 10.79 13.03
N PRO A 318 -11.52 11.84 13.69
CA PRO A 318 -11.54 11.92 15.15
C PRO A 318 -12.40 10.84 15.80
N VAL A 319 -12.03 10.45 17.02
CA VAL A 319 -12.79 9.52 17.85
C VAL A 319 -14.12 10.13 18.29
N ASP A 320 -15.22 9.37 18.17
CA ASP A 320 -16.55 9.74 18.62
C ASP A 320 -17.39 8.50 18.99
N ASP A 321 -18.70 8.70 19.20
CA ASP A 321 -19.64 7.62 19.55
C ASP A 321 -19.71 6.52 18.47
N VAL A 322 -19.54 6.88 17.19
CA VAL A 322 -19.50 5.91 16.08
C VAL A 322 -18.28 4.99 16.21
N THR A 323 -17.14 5.55 16.64
CA THR A 323 -15.92 4.79 16.93
C THR A 323 -16.17 3.78 18.04
N LEU A 324 -16.76 4.20 19.16
CA LEU A 324 -17.06 3.31 20.29
C LEU A 324 -18.07 2.20 19.92
N GLY A 325 -19.06 2.56 19.09
CA GLY A 325 -20.06 1.60 18.56
C GLY A 325 -19.39 0.49 17.74
N TYR A 326 -18.44 0.85 16.86
CA TYR A 326 -17.69 -0.13 16.08
C TYR A 326 -16.77 -0.99 16.94
N MET A 327 -16.08 -0.41 17.92
CA MET A 327 -15.24 -1.15 18.85
C MET A 327 -16.04 -2.19 19.62
N LYS A 328 -17.27 -1.85 20.03
CA LYS A 328 -18.18 -2.80 20.66
C LYS A 328 -18.60 -3.91 19.69
N LEU A 329 -18.98 -3.58 18.46
CA LEU A 329 -19.37 -4.56 17.44
C LEU A 329 -18.22 -5.53 17.14
N SER A 330 -16.99 -5.01 16.98
CA SER A 330 -15.80 -5.81 16.67
C SER A 330 -15.18 -6.49 17.91
N GLY A 331 -15.88 -6.54 19.05
CA GLY A 331 -15.55 -7.36 20.20
C GLY A 331 -14.48 -6.79 21.14
N ARG A 332 -14.15 -5.47 21.07
CA ARG A 332 -13.27 -4.86 22.08
C ARG A 332 -13.94 -4.87 23.44
N SER A 333 -13.14 -5.08 24.51
CA SER A 333 -13.67 -5.16 25.87
C SER A 333 -14.29 -3.84 26.33
N ALA A 334 -15.25 -3.92 27.27
CA ALA A 334 -15.86 -2.74 27.86
C ALA A 334 -14.81 -1.83 28.55
N GLU A 335 -13.75 -2.41 29.12
CA GLU A 335 -12.65 -1.66 29.71
C GLU A 335 -11.88 -0.86 28.66
N GLN A 336 -11.59 -1.47 27.51
CA GLN A 336 -10.89 -0.80 26.41
C GLN A 336 -11.74 0.34 25.85
N ILE A 337 -13.03 0.12 25.64
CA ILE A 337 -13.95 1.14 25.12
C ILE A 337 -14.04 2.32 26.10
N ALA A 338 -14.16 2.06 27.39
CA ALA A 338 -14.20 3.11 28.41
C ALA A 338 -12.87 3.88 28.52
N LEU A 339 -11.72 3.19 28.36
CA LEU A 339 -10.41 3.84 28.31
C LEU A 339 -10.32 4.80 27.10
N VAL A 340 -10.75 4.37 25.93
CA VAL A 340 -10.73 5.19 24.71
C VAL A 340 -11.58 6.45 24.89
N GLU A 341 -12.81 6.29 25.40
CA GLU A 341 -13.71 7.43 25.63
C GLU A 341 -13.10 8.42 26.61
N ALA A 342 -12.68 7.93 27.79
CA ALA A 342 -12.14 8.77 28.85
C ALA A 342 -10.85 9.50 28.39
N TYR A 343 -9.95 8.79 27.72
CA TYR A 343 -8.69 9.33 27.23
C TYR A 343 -8.92 10.40 26.15
N ALA A 344 -9.73 10.08 25.12
CA ALA A 344 -9.98 11.02 24.03
C ALA A 344 -10.63 12.33 24.52
N LYS A 345 -11.55 12.23 25.51
CA LYS A 345 -12.15 13.42 26.14
C LYS A 345 -11.15 14.20 26.98
N ALA A 346 -10.33 13.54 27.78
CA ALA A 346 -9.32 14.18 28.63
C ALA A 346 -8.24 14.92 27.81
N GLN A 347 -7.87 14.40 26.64
CA GLN A 347 -6.87 14.96 25.75
C GLN A 347 -7.41 16.01 24.75
N GLY A 348 -8.73 16.25 24.74
CA GLY A 348 -9.36 17.12 23.75
C GLY A 348 -9.28 16.54 22.32
N MET A 349 -9.19 15.22 22.18
CA MET A 349 -9.16 14.50 20.90
C MET A 349 -10.55 14.01 20.47
N TRP A 350 -11.54 14.05 21.38
CA TRP A 350 -12.92 13.67 21.08
C TRP A 350 -13.53 14.62 20.04
N ARG A 351 -14.28 14.08 19.08
CA ARG A 351 -14.96 14.88 18.06
C ARG A 351 -16.08 15.73 18.67
N ASN A 352 -16.01 17.04 18.47
CA ASN A 352 -17.13 17.94 18.71
C ASN A 352 -17.59 18.51 17.36
N PRO A 353 -18.87 18.37 16.99
CA PRO A 353 -19.40 18.88 15.70
C PRO A 353 -19.21 20.38 15.49
N ARG A 354 -18.99 21.13 16.57
CA ARG A 354 -18.79 22.60 16.55
C ARG A 354 -17.31 23.00 16.47
N ASP A 355 -16.39 22.04 16.53
CA ASP A 355 -14.97 22.35 16.43
C ASP A 355 -14.63 22.82 15.02
N GLU A 356 -13.95 23.94 14.94
CA GLU A 356 -13.35 24.46 13.73
C GLU A 356 -11.82 24.54 13.91
N PRO A 357 -11.10 23.46 13.70
CA PRO A 357 -9.65 23.46 13.77
C PRO A 357 -9.05 24.41 12.74
N VAL A 358 -7.83 24.85 13.00
CA VAL A 358 -7.02 25.55 11.99
C VAL A 358 -6.41 24.51 11.05
N PHE A 359 -6.52 24.75 9.75
CA PHE A 359 -5.93 23.89 8.72
C PHE A 359 -5.04 24.72 7.80
N THR A 360 -4.05 24.11 7.17
CA THR A 360 -3.23 24.73 6.13
C THR A 360 -4.10 25.16 4.94
N SER A 361 -5.07 24.34 4.57
CA SER A 361 -6.11 24.61 3.57
C SER A 361 -7.32 23.74 3.85
N SER A 362 -8.44 24.03 3.20
CA SER A 362 -9.68 23.28 3.42
C SER A 362 -10.45 23.03 2.13
N LEU A 363 -11.13 21.89 2.10
CA LEU A 363 -12.11 21.48 1.10
C LEU A 363 -13.44 21.18 1.79
N ALA A 364 -14.53 21.20 1.03
CA ALA A 364 -15.85 20.80 1.51
C ALA A 364 -16.60 19.98 0.45
N LEU A 365 -17.37 19.02 0.91
CA LEU A 365 -18.24 18.17 0.08
C LEU A 365 -19.59 18.00 0.77
N ASP A 366 -20.65 18.35 0.07
CA ASP A 366 -22.00 17.93 0.40
C ASP A 366 -22.23 16.51 -0.15
N MET A 367 -22.33 15.53 0.73
CA MET A 367 -22.48 14.12 0.35
C MET A 367 -23.74 13.83 -0.48
N SER A 368 -24.74 14.69 -0.41
CA SER A 368 -25.95 14.56 -1.25
C SER A 368 -25.68 14.79 -2.74
N THR A 369 -24.53 15.37 -3.11
CA THR A 369 -24.12 15.62 -4.49
C THR A 369 -23.32 14.47 -5.11
N VAL A 370 -22.97 13.46 -4.34
CA VAL A 370 -22.21 12.31 -4.82
C VAL A 370 -23.04 11.50 -5.81
N GLU A 371 -22.41 11.02 -6.89
CA GLU A 371 -23.04 10.26 -7.98
C GLU A 371 -22.40 8.87 -8.07
N ALA A 372 -23.19 7.88 -8.51
CA ALA A 372 -22.70 6.53 -8.80
C ALA A 372 -21.55 6.59 -9.82
N SER A 373 -20.44 5.95 -9.51
CA SER A 373 -19.19 6.15 -10.24
C SER A 373 -18.33 4.88 -10.26
N LEU A 374 -17.44 4.81 -11.26
CA LEU A 374 -16.27 3.95 -11.27
C LEU A 374 -15.02 4.82 -11.30
N ALA A 375 -13.85 4.20 -11.10
CA ALA A 375 -12.57 4.85 -11.40
C ALA A 375 -11.78 4.00 -12.39
N GLY A 376 -11.32 4.61 -13.47
CA GLY A 376 -10.58 3.92 -14.51
C GLY A 376 -10.44 4.75 -15.79
N PRO A 377 -9.82 4.15 -16.81
CA PRO A 377 -9.40 2.74 -16.91
C PRO A 377 -8.00 2.41 -16.36
N LYS A 378 -7.26 3.38 -15.82
CA LYS A 378 -5.84 3.18 -15.48
C LYS A 378 -5.43 3.66 -14.07
N ARG A 379 -6.19 4.56 -13.43
CA ARG A 379 -5.81 5.16 -12.15
C ARG A 379 -6.99 5.32 -11.20
N PRO A 380 -6.78 5.20 -9.88
CA PRO A 380 -7.86 5.31 -8.88
C PRO A 380 -8.54 6.69 -8.81
N GLN A 381 -7.82 7.75 -9.15
CA GLN A 381 -8.33 9.12 -9.14
C GLN A 381 -9.09 9.52 -10.42
N ASP A 382 -9.07 8.68 -11.46
CA ASP A 382 -9.79 8.92 -12.72
C ASP A 382 -11.25 8.50 -12.57
N ARG A 383 -12.00 9.24 -11.73
CA ARG A 383 -13.44 8.96 -11.49
C ARG A 383 -14.27 9.26 -12.73
N VAL A 384 -15.13 8.33 -13.06
CA VAL A 384 -16.09 8.39 -14.17
C VAL A 384 -17.49 8.11 -13.64
N ALA A 385 -18.44 9.02 -13.87
CA ALA A 385 -19.84 8.77 -13.53
C ALA A 385 -20.38 7.57 -14.32
N LEU A 386 -21.19 6.74 -13.69
CA LEU A 386 -21.67 5.47 -14.23
C LEU A 386 -22.24 5.57 -15.67
N PRO A 387 -23.07 6.58 -16.04
CA PRO A 387 -23.57 6.71 -17.40
C PRO A 387 -22.49 7.01 -18.46
N ASN A 388 -21.32 7.49 -18.04
CA ASN A 388 -20.23 7.93 -18.92
C ASN A 388 -19.14 6.86 -19.12
N VAL A 389 -19.29 5.69 -18.49
CA VAL A 389 -18.30 4.59 -18.58
C VAL A 389 -18.08 4.12 -20.02
N PRO A 390 -19.10 3.92 -20.86
CA PRO A 390 -18.91 3.52 -22.25
C PRO A 390 -18.08 4.51 -23.06
N GLN A 391 -18.28 5.82 -22.83
CA GLN A 391 -17.51 6.88 -23.49
C GLN A 391 -16.08 6.93 -23.01
N ALA A 392 -15.84 6.78 -21.70
CA ALA A 392 -14.51 6.74 -21.13
C ALA A 392 -13.70 5.53 -21.63
N PHE A 393 -14.35 4.35 -21.75
CA PHE A 393 -13.75 3.17 -22.36
C PHE A 393 -13.35 3.44 -23.82
N LYS A 394 -14.26 4.01 -24.62
CA LYS A 394 -13.99 4.35 -26.02
C LYS A 394 -12.81 5.32 -26.16
N ALA A 395 -12.79 6.39 -25.37
CA ALA A 395 -11.71 7.37 -25.39
C ALA A 395 -10.35 6.75 -25.05
N ALA A 396 -10.30 5.85 -24.04
CA ALA A 396 -9.07 5.16 -23.65
C ALA A 396 -8.54 4.25 -24.77
N THR A 397 -9.42 3.54 -25.46
CA THR A 397 -9.02 2.64 -26.57
C THR A 397 -8.57 3.41 -27.82
N GLU A 398 -9.15 4.57 -28.11
CA GLU A 398 -8.75 5.42 -29.24
C GLU A 398 -7.36 6.04 -29.02
N LEU A 399 -7.01 6.41 -27.80
CA LEU A 399 -5.70 6.96 -27.45
C LEU A 399 -4.57 5.92 -27.54
N ASP A 400 -4.84 4.68 -27.13
CA ASP A 400 -3.82 3.61 -27.12
C ASP A 400 -3.50 3.08 -28.53
N ILE A 401 -4.39 3.25 -29.50
CA ILE A 401 -4.27 2.69 -30.86
C ILE A 401 -3.56 3.65 -31.83
N GLY A 402 -3.31 4.90 -31.45
CA GLY A 402 -2.59 5.86 -32.31
C GLY A 402 -3.15 6.00 -33.73
N GLY A 403 -4.44 5.72 -33.93
CA GLY A 403 -5.13 5.83 -35.20
C GLY A 403 -4.91 4.69 -36.20
N HIS A 404 -4.18 3.63 -35.87
CA HIS A 404 -3.95 2.46 -36.74
C HIS A 404 -4.64 1.21 -36.16
N LYS A 405 -5.91 1.03 -36.42
CA LYS A 405 -6.66 -0.19 -36.05
C LYS A 405 -6.53 -1.24 -37.18
N THR A 406 -5.77 -2.31 -36.94
CA THR A 406 -5.83 -3.58 -37.68
C THR A 406 -6.56 -4.67 -36.87
N LYS A 407 -7.30 -4.29 -35.84
CA LYS A 407 -7.96 -5.18 -34.88
C LYS A 407 -9.30 -5.68 -35.38
N ALA A 408 -9.58 -6.96 -35.10
CA ALA A 408 -10.95 -7.47 -35.12
C ALA A 408 -11.77 -6.81 -33.99
N ASP A 409 -13.02 -6.45 -34.24
CA ASP A 409 -13.92 -5.94 -33.19
C ASP A 409 -14.40 -7.08 -32.26
N SER A 410 -14.24 -8.33 -32.70
CA SER A 410 -14.60 -9.54 -31.96
C SER A 410 -13.81 -10.76 -32.44
N LYS A 411 -13.78 -11.80 -31.60
CA LYS A 411 -13.15 -13.10 -31.89
C LYS A 411 -14.04 -14.23 -31.38
N PRO A 412 -14.42 -15.21 -32.21
CA PRO A 412 -15.15 -16.40 -31.78
C PRO A 412 -14.20 -17.31 -30.96
N PHE A 413 -14.75 -17.95 -29.93
CA PHE A 413 -14.05 -18.97 -29.11
C PHE A 413 -15.04 -20.03 -28.63
N THR A 414 -14.52 -21.19 -28.20
CA THR A 414 -15.32 -22.28 -27.65
C THR A 414 -14.97 -22.44 -26.18
N LEU A 415 -15.99 -22.40 -25.33
CA LEU A 415 -15.86 -22.66 -23.90
C LEU A 415 -16.91 -23.71 -23.51
N ASP A 416 -16.50 -24.76 -22.81
CA ASP A 416 -17.37 -25.87 -22.39
C ASP A 416 -18.24 -26.45 -23.50
N GLY A 417 -17.70 -26.51 -24.71
CA GLY A 417 -18.37 -27.02 -25.90
C GLY A 417 -19.37 -26.06 -26.54
N GLN A 418 -19.54 -24.84 -26.01
CA GLN A 418 -20.41 -23.81 -26.54
C GLN A 418 -19.62 -22.74 -27.31
N GLN A 419 -20.17 -22.26 -28.41
CA GLN A 419 -19.59 -21.18 -29.20
C GLN A 419 -19.97 -19.84 -28.60
N HIS A 420 -18.97 -19.00 -28.36
CA HIS A 420 -19.12 -17.63 -27.87
C HIS A 420 -18.34 -16.65 -28.75
N GLU A 421 -18.60 -15.39 -28.59
CA GLU A 421 -17.87 -14.31 -29.25
C GLU A 421 -17.36 -13.31 -28.23
N LEU A 422 -16.04 -13.14 -28.15
CA LEU A 422 -15.40 -12.14 -27.26
C LEU A 422 -15.20 -10.85 -28.05
N HIS A 423 -15.70 -9.75 -27.50
CA HIS A 423 -15.65 -8.43 -28.16
C HIS A 423 -14.67 -7.49 -27.47
N ASP A 424 -14.20 -6.47 -28.19
CA ASP A 424 -13.57 -5.31 -27.55
C ASP A 424 -14.49 -4.73 -26.48
N GLY A 425 -13.94 -4.50 -25.28
CA GLY A 425 -14.69 -4.04 -24.11
C GLY A 425 -15.33 -5.14 -23.30
N ALA A 426 -15.13 -6.42 -23.66
CA ALA A 426 -15.57 -7.52 -22.81
C ALA A 426 -14.94 -7.42 -21.42
N VAL A 427 -15.74 -7.62 -20.37
CA VAL A 427 -15.26 -7.82 -19.00
C VAL A 427 -14.84 -9.27 -18.88
N VAL A 428 -13.55 -9.53 -18.63
CA VAL A 428 -13.02 -10.89 -18.50
C VAL A 428 -12.63 -11.24 -17.05
N ILE A 429 -12.58 -10.25 -16.18
CA ILE A 429 -12.38 -10.41 -14.71
C ILE A 429 -13.39 -9.52 -13.99
N ALA A 430 -14.14 -10.12 -13.06
CA ALA A 430 -15.00 -9.41 -12.11
C ALA A 430 -14.69 -9.93 -10.70
N ALA A 431 -14.00 -9.11 -9.89
CA ALA A 431 -13.48 -9.55 -8.60
C ALA A 431 -14.01 -8.69 -7.45
N ILE A 432 -14.70 -9.34 -6.51
CA ILE A 432 -14.93 -8.75 -5.18
C ILE A 432 -13.68 -9.07 -4.36
N THR A 433 -12.79 -8.08 -4.25
CA THR A 433 -11.45 -8.25 -3.66
C THR A 433 -11.31 -7.49 -2.36
N SER A 434 -10.43 -7.95 -1.49
CA SER A 434 -10.33 -7.59 -0.07
C SER A 434 -9.91 -6.15 0.26
N CYS A 435 -9.46 -5.35 -0.72
CA CYS A 435 -8.65 -4.17 -0.39
C CYS A 435 -9.42 -3.02 0.29
N THR A 436 -10.51 -2.50 -0.29
CA THR A 436 -11.14 -1.26 0.18
C THR A 436 -12.52 -1.51 0.78
N ASN A 437 -13.31 -2.33 0.12
CA ASN A 437 -14.75 -2.40 0.33
C ASN A 437 -15.20 -3.54 1.25
N THR A 438 -14.42 -4.62 1.39
CA THR A 438 -14.86 -5.80 2.14
C THR A 438 -14.92 -5.60 3.66
N SER A 439 -14.27 -4.56 4.19
CA SER A 439 -14.45 -4.12 5.57
C SER A 439 -15.77 -3.41 5.82
N ASN A 440 -16.56 -3.16 4.76
CA ASN A 440 -17.82 -2.43 4.83
C ASN A 440 -19.01 -3.36 4.59
N PRO A 441 -19.69 -3.81 5.66
CA PRO A 441 -20.83 -4.73 5.55
C PRO A 441 -21.96 -4.19 4.66
N SER A 442 -22.16 -2.88 4.62
CA SER A 442 -23.25 -2.27 3.83
C SER A 442 -23.10 -2.54 2.34
N VAL A 443 -21.91 -2.30 1.76
CA VAL A 443 -21.66 -2.54 0.33
C VAL A 443 -21.54 -4.02 0.02
N MET A 444 -21.07 -4.83 0.97
CA MET A 444 -20.99 -6.27 0.79
C MET A 444 -22.39 -6.91 0.80
N MET A 445 -23.24 -6.55 1.75
CA MET A 445 -24.65 -6.99 1.79
C MET A 445 -25.41 -6.52 0.55
N ALA A 446 -25.14 -5.31 0.08
CA ALA A 446 -25.72 -4.82 -1.18
C ALA A 446 -25.34 -5.70 -2.38
N ALA A 447 -24.09 -6.18 -2.46
CA ALA A 447 -23.65 -7.10 -3.52
C ALA A 447 -24.37 -8.46 -3.43
N GLY A 448 -24.46 -9.04 -2.23
CA GLY A 448 -25.19 -10.31 -2.02
C GLY A 448 -26.69 -10.20 -2.32
N LEU A 449 -27.33 -9.10 -1.92
CA LEU A 449 -28.75 -8.85 -2.22
C LEU A 449 -28.99 -8.62 -3.72
N LEU A 450 -28.08 -7.91 -4.41
CA LEU A 450 -28.13 -7.73 -5.84
C LEU A 450 -27.99 -9.09 -6.56
N ALA A 451 -27.05 -9.93 -6.13
CA ALA A 451 -26.92 -11.29 -6.65
C ALA A 451 -28.20 -12.11 -6.47
N LYS A 452 -28.79 -12.08 -5.27
CA LYS A 452 -30.07 -12.72 -4.98
C LYS A 452 -31.19 -12.25 -5.89
N ASN A 453 -31.31 -10.95 -6.11
CA ASN A 453 -32.32 -10.36 -6.97
C ASN A 453 -32.09 -10.74 -8.44
N ALA A 454 -30.83 -10.73 -8.92
CA ALA A 454 -30.45 -11.14 -10.26
C ALA A 454 -30.78 -12.61 -10.55
N VAL A 455 -30.41 -13.51 -9.65
CA VAL A 455 -30.69 -14.95 -9.73
C VAL A 455 -32.19 -15.22 -9.78
N LYS A 456 -32.96 -14.56 -8.92
CA LYS A 456 -34.43 -14.68 -8.93
C LYS A 456 -35.08 -14.21 -10.24
N LYS A 457 -34.47 -13.26 -10.92
CA LYS A 457 -34.88 -12.79 -12.23
C LYS A 457 -34.40 -13.69 -13.39
N GLY A 458 -33.49 -14.64 -13.10
CA GLY A 458 -32.94 -15.58 -14.09
C GLY A 458 -31.65 -15.11 -14.75
N LEU A 459 -31.04 -14.05 -14.26
CA LEU A 459 -29.76 -13.58 -14.77
C LEU A 459 -28.61 -14.49 -14.30
N ARG A 460 -27.57 -14.59 -15.15
CA ARG A 460 -26.31 -15.28 -14.87
C ARG A 460 -25.13 -14.41 -15.31
N SER A 461 -23.98 -14.59 -14.68
CA SER A 461 -22.72 -14.02 -15.17
C SER A 461 -22.41 -14.53 -16.57
N LYS A 462 -21.75 -13.69 -17.36
CA LYS A 462 -21.36 -14.14 -18.71
C LYS A 462 -20.24 -15.19 -18.62
N PRO A 463 -20.28 -16.24 -19.46
CA PRO A 463 -19.36 -17.39 -19.33
C PRO A 463 -17.88 -17.04 -19.53
N TRP A 464 -17.57 -15.91 -20.18
CA TRP A 464 -16.20 -15.44 -20.37
C TRP A 464 -15.65 -14.59 -19.20
N VAL A 465 -16.45 -14.33 -18.16
CA VAL A 465 -16.05 -13.52 -17.01
C VAL A 465 -15.53 -14.43 -15.90
N LYS A 466 -14.26 -14.32 -15.59
CA LYS A 466 -13.67 -14.91 -14.39
C LYS A 466 -14.15 -14.13 -13.17
N THR A 467 -15.04 -14.74 -12.39
CA THR A 467 -15.61 -14.17 -11.17
C THR A 467 -14.87 -14.70 -9.95
N SER A 468 -14.76 -13.90 -8.89
CA SER A 468 -14.13 -14.33 -7.63
C SER A 468 -14.61 -13.51 -6.44
N LEU A 469 -14.66 -14.16 -5.27
CA LEU A 469 -14.87 -13.54 -3.96
C LEU A 469 -13.64 -13.81 -3.10
N ALA A 470 -12.90 -12.75 -2.76
CA ALA A 470 -11.75 -12.82 -1.87
C ALA A 470 -11.87 -11.76 -0.78
N PRO A 471 -12.62 -12.01 0.30
CA PRO A 471 -12.84 -11.02 1.34
C PRO A 471 -11.59 -10.77 2.18
N GLY A 472 -11.56 -9.62 2.84
CA GLY A 472 -10.45 -9.22 3.71
C GLY A 472 -10.51 -9.82 5.11
N SER A 473 -11.57 -10.54 5.45
CA SER A 473 -11.71 -11.22 6.73
C SER A 473 -12.75 -12.34 6.65
N LYS A 474 -12.62 -13.36 7.49
CA LYS A 474 -13.57 -14.47 7.60
C LYS A 474 -14.95 -14.02 8.14
N VAL A 475 -14.99 -12.92 8.86
CA VAL A 475 -16.26 -12.33 9.33
C VAL A 475 -17.20 -12.05 8.16
N VAL A 476 -16.67 -11.73 6.97
CA VAL A 476 -17.46 -11.47 5.76
C VAL A 476 -18.25 -12.72 5.32
N THR A 477 -17.62 -13.87 5.30
CA THR A 477 -18.29 -15.14 4.96
C THR A 477 -19.31 -15.53 6.03
N ASP A 478 -18.98 -15.34 7.30
CA ASP A 478 -19.92 -15.61 8.41
C ASP A 478 -21.22 -14.82 8.28
N TYR A 479 -21.16 -13.51 7.97
CA TYR A 479 -22.38 -12.74 7.84
C TYR A 479 -23.12 -12.98 6.51
N PHE A 480 -22.42 -13.34 5.43
CA PHE A 480 -23.11 -13.77 4.21
C PHE A 480 -23.89 -15.06 4.42
N ASP A 481 -23.34 -16.02 5.16
CA ASP A 481 -24.01 -17.26 5.51
C ASP A 481 -25.22 -17.01 6.42
N SER A 482 -25.06 -16.16 7.45
CA SER A 482 -26.15 -15.75 8.33
C SER A 482 -27.29 -15.08 7.55
N ALA A 483 -26.98 -14.20 6.61
CA ALA A 483 -27.94 -13.52 5.73
C ALA A 483 -28.46 -14.41 4.59
N LYS A 484 -27.96 -15.65 4.43
CA LYS A 484 -28.30 -16.60 3.36
C LYS A 484 -28.07 -16.02 1.95
N LEU A 485 -26.95 -15.33 1.76
CA LEU A 485 -26.59 -14.69 0.52
C LEU A 485 -25.48 -15.43 -0.25
N THR A 486 -24.72 -16.30 0.43
CA THR A 486 -23.60 -17.08 -0.15
C THR A 486 -24.03 -17.84 -1.41
N ALA A 487 -25.09 -18.64 -1.32
CA ALA A 487 -25.55 -19.47 -2.44
C ALA A 487 -25.90 -18.67 -3.70
N TYR A 488 -26.38 -17.43 -3.57
CA TYR A 488 -26.70 -16.57 -4.71
C TYR A 488 -25.46 -15.96 -5.37
N LEU A 489 -24.44 -15.66 -4.56
CA LEU A 489 -23.14 -15.23 -5.09
C LEU A 489 -22.46 -16.38 -5.85
N GLU A 490 -22.44 -17.59 -5.28
CA GLU A 490 -21.90 -18.81 -5.90
C GLU A 490 -22.63 -19.16 -7.18
N GLU A 491 -23.96 -19.03 -7.25
CA GLU A 491 -24.75 -19.26 -8.46
C GLU A 491 -24.39 -18.28 -9.59
N LEU A 492 -23.80 -17.12 -9.27
CA LEU A 492 -23.22 -16.18 -10.22
C LEU A 492 -21.70 -16.40 -10.43
N GLY A 493 -21.11 -17.43 -9.83
CA GLY A 493 -19.70 -17.79 -9.94
C GLY A 493 -18.78 -16.99 -9.00
N PHE A 494 -19.33 -16.18 -8.08
CA PHE A 494 -18.56 -15.50 -7.05
C PHE A 494 -18.30 -16.44 -5.85
N ASN A 495 -17.66 -17.58 -6.14
CA ASN A 495 -17.23 -18.52 -5.10
C ASN A 495 -16.05 -17.92 -4.31
N LEU A 496 -15.93 -18.32 -3.04
CA LEU A 496 -14.79 -17.97 -2.21
C LEU A 496 -13.52 -18.58 -2.82
N VAL A 497 -12.49 -17.76 -3.05
CA VAL A 497 -11.21 -18.19 -3.61
C VAL A 497 -10.03 -18.05 -2.66
N GLY A 498 -10.18 -17.29 -1.57
CA GLY A 498 -9.16 -17.04 -0.57
C GLY A 498 -9.49 -15.85 0.30
N TYR A 499 -8.70 -15.64 1.35
CA TYR A 499 -8.74 -14.44 2.20
C TYR A 499 -7.42 -13.70 2.07
N GLY A 500 -7.47 -12.39 1.74
CA GLY A 500 -6.29 -11.57 1.57
C GLY A 500 -6.21 -10.86 0.22
N CYS A 501 -5.06 -10.28 -0.09
CA CYS A 501 -4.86 -9.49 -1.29
C CYS A 501 -4.66 -10.38 -2.52
N THR A 502 -5.63 -10.42 -3.41
CA THR A 502 -5.62 -11.25 -4.63
C THR A 502 -5.50 -10.39 -5.89
N THR A 503 -6.60 -10.16 -6.59
CA THR A 503 -6.64 -9.47 -7.90
C THR A 503 -5.98 -8.09 -7.87
N CYS A 504 -6.15 -7.30 -6.81
CA CYS A 504 -5.60 -5.95 -6.70
C CYS A 504 -4.05 -5.90 -6.66
N ILE A 505 -3.37 -6.98 -6.27
CA ILE A 505 -1.89 -7.09 -6.26
C ILE A 505 -1.33 -7.80 -7.51
N GLY A 506 -2.19 -8.30 -8.38
CA GLY A 506 -1.78 -9.06 -9.55
C GLY A 506 -1.82 -10.59 -9.37
N ASN A 507 -2.44 -11.05 -8.28
CA ASN A 507 -2.65 -12.47 -8.01
C ASN A 507 -4.00 -12.97 -8.58
N SER A 508 -4.39 -12.43 -9.73
CA SER A 508 -5.65 -12.82 -10.41
C SER A 508 -5.63 -14.26 -10.93
N GLY A 509 -4.45 -14.88 -11.00
CA GLY A 509 -4.29 -16.17 -11.65
C GLY A 509 -4.47 -16.12 -13.18
N PRO A 510 -4.38 -17.24 -13.87
CA PRO A 510 -4.54 -17.31 -15.32
C PRO A 510 -6.01 -17.07 -15.72
N LEU A 511 -6.22 -16.56 -16.94
CA LEU A 511 -7.53 -16.65 -17.60
C LEU A 511 -7.70 -18.04 -18.20
N PRO A 512 -8.93 -18.51 -18.42
CA PRO A 512 -9.17 -19.74 -19.18
C PRO A 512 -8.50 -19.67 -20.55
N ASP A 513 -7.83 -20.75 -20.98
CA ASP A 513 -7.04 -20.81 -22.21
C ASP A 513 -7.78 -20.32 -23.46
N PRO A 514 -9.07 -20.69 -23.70
CA PRO A 514 -9.81 -20.19 -24.86
C PRO A 514 -10.00 -18.68 -24.86
N ILE A 515 -10.16 -18.08 -23.70
CA ILE A 515 -10.34 -16.63 -23.54
C ILE A 515 -8.99 -15.92 -23.76
N GLU A 516 -7.92 -16.45 -23.15
CA GLU A 516 -6.57 -15.93 -23.35
C GLU A 516 -6.15 -15.96 -24.81
N GLN A 517 -6.44 -17.09 -25.51
CA GLN A 517 -6.17 -17.25 -26.93
C GLN A 517 -6.97 -16.24 -27.78
N ALA A 518 -8.27 -16.09 -27.49
CA ALA A 518 -9.13 -15.14 -28.23
C ALA A 518 -8.64 -13.69 -28.06
N ILE A 519 -8.20 -13.28 -26.85
CA ILE A 519 -7.63 -11.95 -26.61
C ILE A 519 -6.36 -11.75 -27.44
N LYS A 520 -5.44 -12.72 -27.43
CA LYS A 520 -4.14 -12.64 -28.14
C LYS A 520 -4.33 -12.62 -29.67
N GLU A 521 -5.12 -13.53 -30.20
CA GLU A 521 -5.35 -13.64 -31.64
C GLU A 521 -6.17 -12.46 -32.22
N GLY A 522 -7.13 -11.96 -31.44
CA GLY A 522 -7.93 -10.79 -31.83
C GLY A 522 -7.27 -9.45 -31.52
N ASP A 523 -6.16 -9.45 -30.77
CA ASP A 523 -5.57 -8.25 -30.13
C ASP A 523 -6.65 -7.40 -29.44
N LEU A 524 -7.58 -8.07 -28.72
CA LEU A 524 -8.74 -7.43 -28.13
C LEU A 524 -8.35 -6.58 -26.92
N THR A 525 -9.04 -5.45 -26.75
CA THR A 525 -8.95 -4.63 -25.55
C THR A 525 -10.06 -5.02 -24.59
N VAL A 526 -9.72 -5.83 -23.61
CA VAL A 526 -10.66 -6.32 -22.59
C VAL A 526 -10.50 -5.57 -21.26
N GLY A 527 -11.51 -5.72 -20.39
CA GLY A 527 -11.59 -5.03 -19.11
C GLY A 527 -11.64 -5.95 -17.89
N ALA A 528 -11.15 -5.43 -16.77
CA ALA A 528 -11.38 -5.96 -15.43
C ALA A 528 -12.18 -4.96 -14.59
N VAL A 529 -13.15 -5.45 -13.81
CA VAL A 529 -13.90 -4.67 -12.83
C VAL A 529 -13.65 -5.27 -11.45
N LEU A 530 -13.16 -4.47 -10.51
CA LEU A 530 -12.78 -4.97 -9.18
C LEU A 530 -13.14 -3.97 -8.08
N SER A 531 -13.49 -4.49 -6.91
CA SER A 531 -13.78 -3.67 -5.73
C SER A 531 -12.53 -3.28 -4.92
N GLY A 532 -11.40 -3.18 -5.59
CA GLY A 532 -10.11 -2.84 -5.01
C GLY A 532 -9.83 -1.35 -4.91
N ASN A 533 -8.56 -1.01 -4.69
CA ASN A 533 -8.05 0.36 -4.57
C ASN A 533 -7.06 0.75 -5.67
N ARG A 534 -6.54 -0.20 -6.45
CA ARG A 534 -5.58 0.04 -7.54
C ARG A 534 -5.96 -0.71 -8.80
N ASN A 535 -5.83 0.00 -9.91
CA ASN A 535 -6.20 -0.49 -11.23
C ASN A 535 -5.15 -0.13 -12.29
N PHE A 536 -3.87 -0.09 -11.91
CA PHE A 536 -2.80 0.24 -12.84
C PHE A 536 -2.68 -0.82 -13.94
N GLU A 537 -2.42 -0.37 -15.16
CA GLU A 537 -2.22 -1.25 -16.31
C GLU A 537 -1.06 -2.24 -16.07
N GLY A 538 -1.27 -3.50 -16.46
CA GLY A 538 -0.30 -4.59 -16.24
C GLY A 538 -0.21 -5.10 -14.80
N ARG A 539 -0.93 -4.49 -13.85
CA ARG A 539 -0.97 -4.92 -12.46
C ARG A 539 -2.01 -6.02 -12.21
N ILE A 540 -3.22 -5.85 -12.74
CA ILE A 540 -4.33 -6.77 -12.47
C ILE A 540 -4.12 -8.09 -13.20
N HIS A 541 -3.90 -8.02 -14.51
CA HIS A 541 -3.56 -9.16 -15.35
C HIS A 541 -2.80 -8.68 -16.60
N PRO A 542 -1.77 -9.40 -17.08
CA PRO A 542 -0.93 -8.95 -18.21
C PRO A 542 -1.69 -8.69 -19.51
N LEU A 543 -2.78 -9.41 -19.76
CA LEU A 543 -3.59 -9.30 -20.97
C LEU A 543 -4.72 -8.28 -20.87
N VAL A 544 -4.99 -7.75 -19.67
CA VAL A 544 -6.12 -6.82 -19.44
C VAL A 544 -5.61 -5.39 -19.46
N LYS A 545 -6.01 -4.63 -20.46
CA LYS A 545 -5.51 -3.26 -20.69
C LYS A 545 -6.34 -2.19 -19.97
N THR A 546 -7.63 -2.44 -19.70
CA THR A 546 -8.51 -1.50 -19.00
C THR A 546 -8.98 -2.07 -17.66
N ASN A 547 -8.75 -1.34 -16.58
CA ASN A 547 -9.06 -1.81 -15.25
C ASN A 547 -9.89 -0.75 -14.51
N TRP A 548 -10.99 -1.20 -13.89
CA TRP A 548 -12.00 -0.32 -13.33
C TRP A 548 -12.28 -0.66 -11.86
N LEU A 549 -12.14 0.34 -11.00
CA LEU A 549 -12.54 0.23 -9.60
C LEU A 549 -14.03 0.52 -9.49
N ALA A 550 -14.75 -0.34 -8.80
CA ALA A 550 -16.20 -0.24 -8.62
C ALA A 550 -16.62 -0.71 -7.23
N SER A 551 -17.82 -0.33 -6.81
CA SER A 551 -18.43 -0.95 -5.62
C SER A 551 -18.70 -2.44 -5.83
N PRO A 552 -18.70 -3.27 -4.77
CA PRO A 552 -19.02 -4.70 -4.89
C PRO A 552 -20.34 -4.99 -5.66
N PRO A 553 -21.46 -4.28 -5.43
CA PRO A 553 -22.66 -4.52 -6.24
C PRO A 553 -22.47 -4.18 -7.72
N LEU A 554 -21.68 -3.15 -8.06
CA LEU A 554 -21.37 -2.85 -9.46
C LEU A 554 -20.43 -3.88 -10.08
N VAL A 555 -19.53 -4.51 -9.32
CA VAL A 555 -18.73 -5.66 -9.79
C VAL A 555 -19.65 -6.80 -10.23
N VAL A 556 -20.66 -7.14 -9.43
CA VAL A 556 -21.66 -8.16 -9.79
C VAL A 556 -22.44 -7.73 -11.04
N ALA A 557 -22.89 -6.48 -11.11
CA ALA A 557 -23.63 -5.96 -12.27
C ALA A 557 -22.81 -6.05 -13.57
N TYR A 558 -21.52 -5.74 -13.54
CA TYR A 558 -20.63 -5.86 -14.72
C TYR A 558 -20.30 -7.31 -15.08
N ALA A 559 -20.30 -8.26 -14.13
CA ALA A 559 -20.23 -9.68 -14.45
C ALA A 559 -21.47 -10.17 -15.21
N LEU A 560 -22.66 -9.68 -14.83
CA LEU A 560 -23.92 -9.97 -15.54
C LEU A 560 -23.95 -9.35 -16.93
N ALA A 561 -23.50 -8.11 -17.06
CA ALA A 561 -23.45 -7.38 -18.33
C ALA A 561 -22.36 -7.93 -19.27
N GLY A 562 -21.19 -8.29 -18.75
CA GLY A 562 -20.05 -8.83 -19.48
C GLY A 562 -19.34 -7.84 -20.41
N SER A 563 -19.61 -6.53 -20.31
CA SER A 563 -19.07 -5.52 -21.21
C SER A 563 -18.94 -4.15 -20.55
N MET A 564 -17.84 -3.43 -20.85
CA MET A 564 -17.64 -2.02 -20.47
C MET A 564 -18.35 -1.04 -21.43
N LYS A 565 -18.88 -1.52 -22.53
CA LYS A 565 -19.57 -0.69 -23.53
C LYS A 565 -21.06 -0.44 -23.22
N ILE A 566 -21.58 -1.07 -22.16
CA ILE A 566 -22.98 -0.93 -21.73
C ILE A 566 -23.17 0.29 -20.82
N ASP A 567 -24.21 1.07 -21.04
CA ASP A 567 -24.72 2.06 -20.09
C ASP A 567 -25.69 1.36 -19.11
N LEU A 568 -25.17 0.94 -17.94
CA LEU A 568 -25.96 0.23 -16.92
C LEU A 568 -27.18 1.01 -16.41
N THR A 569 -27.25 2.31 -16.67
CA THR A 569 -28.37 3.16 -16.25
C THR A 569 -29.55 3.12 -17.23
N LYS A 570 -29.33 2.62 -18.47
CA LYS A 570 -30.32 2.66 -19.56
C LYS A 570 -30.50 1.34 -20.25
N GLU A 571 -29.51 0.50 -20.33
CA GLU A 571 -29.49 -0.73 -21.09
C GLU A 571 -29.73 -1.94 -20.21
N PRO A 572 -30.41 -3.00 -20.70
CA PRO A 572 -30.68 -4.19 -19.91
C PRO A 572 -29.41 -5.03 -19.71
N LEU A 573 -29.31 -5.66 -18.55
CA LEU A 573 -28.23 -6.60 -18.20
C LEU A 573 -28.39 -7.96 -18.91
N GLY A 574 -29.61 -8.30 -19.27
CA GLY A 574 -30.00 -9.55 -19.92
C GLY A 574 -31.52 -9.72 -19.97
N GLU A 575 -31.95 -10.92 -20.35
CA GLU A 575 -33.36 -11.32 -20.34
C GLU A 575 -33.65 -12.13 -19.09
N GLY A 576 -34.80 -11.85 -18.48
CA GLY A 576 -35.28 -12.58 -17.30
C GLY A 576 -35.93 -13.91 -17.68
N ASN A 577 -36.33 -14.68 -16.65
CA ASN A 577 -37.06 -15.96 -16.80
C ASN A 577 -38.37 -15.83 -17.57
N ASP A 578 -38.94 -14.65 -17.64
CA ASP A 578 -40.17 -14.28 -18.34
C ASP A 578 -39.92 -13.76 -19.77
N GLY A 579 -38.66 -13.76 -20.22
CA GLY A 579 -38.24 -13.22 -21.51
C GLY A 579 -38.27 -11.71 -21.59
N GLN A 580 -38.43 -10.99 -20.47
CA GLN A 580 -38.40 -9.52 -20.44
C GLN A 580 -37.00 -9.00 -20.16
N PRO A 581 -36.62 -7.83 -20.67
CA PRO A 581 -35.33 -7.22 -20.34
C PRO A 581 -35.27 -6.82 -18.89
N VAL A 582 -34.16 -7.18 -18.21
CA VAL A 582 -33.89 -6.85 -16.81
C VAL A 582 -32.82 -5.76 -16.72
N TYR A 583 -33.13 -4.67 -16.06
CA TYR A 583 -32.27 -3.51 -15.90
C TYR A 583 -31.64 -3.50 -14.49
N LEU A 584 -30.54 -2.76 -14.33
CA LEU A 584 -29.86 -2.61 -13.03
C LEU A 584 -30.84 -2.16 -11.92
N LYS A 585 -31.70 -1.20 -12.21
CA LYS A 585 -32.74 -0.71 -11.26
C LYS A 585 -33.70 -1.78 -10.76
N ASP A 586 -33.93 -2.84 -11.55
CA ASP A 586 -34.89 -3.91 -11.22
C ASP A 586 -34.33 -4.92 -10.21
N ILE A 587 -33.01 -4.91 -10.04
CA ILE A 587 -32.29 -5.81 -9.14
C ILE A 587 -31.50 -5.08 -8.04
N TRP A 588 -31.38 -3.75 -8.09
CA TRP A 588 -30.72 -2.96 -7.07
C TRP A 588 -31.49 -3.05 -5.74
N PRO A 589 -30.84 -3.43 -4.61
CA PRO A 589 -31.51 -3.53 -3.33
C PRO A 589 -31.87 -2.17 -2.75
N SER A 590 -32.98 -2.08 -2.02
CA SER A 590 -33.35 -0.86 -1.30
C SER A 590 -32.41 -0.62 -0.10
N SER A 591 -32.31 0.64 0.33
CA SER A 591 -31.54 0.96 1.56
C SER A 591 -32.09 0.25 2.80
N GLN A 592 -33.39 -0.03 2.84
CA GLN A 592 -34.04 -0.78 3.91
C GLN A 592 -33.61 -2.26 3.91
N ASP A 593 -33.57 -2.92 2.74
CA ASP A 593 -33.10 -4.30 2.62
C ASP A 593 -31.64 -4.43 3.04
N ILE A 594 -30.81 -3.46 2.65
CA ILE A 594 -29.40 -3.43 3.03
C ILE A 594 -29.25 -3.26 4.55
N ALA A 595 -29.97 -2.30 5.14
CA ALA A 595 -29.93 -2.05 6.59
C ALA A 595 -30.36 -3.29 7.39
N GLN A 596 -31.40 -3.98 6.95
CA GLN A 596 -31.87 -5.22 7.57
C GLN A 596 -30.81 -6.34 7.46
N ALA A 597 -30.16 -6.46 6.30
CA ALA A 597 -29.11 -7.47 6.13
C ALA A 597 -27.87 -7.17 7.00
N VAL A 598 -27.51 -5.90 7.18
CA VAL A 598 -26.39 -5.48 8.04
C VAL A 598 -26.62 -5.83 9.51
N GLU A 599 -27.87 -5.96 9.97
CA GLU A 599 -28.19 -6.42 11.34
C GLU A 599 -27.72 -7.86 11.63
N GLU A 600 -27.44 -8.65 10.59
CA GLU A 600 -26.86 -9.99 10.73
C GLU A 600 -25.39 -9.98 11.15
N VAL A 601 -24.70 -8.85 11.06
CA VAL A 601 -23.29 -8.71 11.51
C VAL A 601 -23.26 -8.60 13.02
N ARG A 602 -22.67 -9.59 13.69
CA ARG A 602 -22.72 -9.73 15.16
C ARG A 602 -21.33 -9.87 15.76
N THR A 603 -21.19 -9.41 17.00
CA THR A 603 -19.94 -9.47 17.77
C THR A 603 -19.37 -10.88 17.91
N GLU A 604 -20.24 -11.89 18.01
CA GLU A 604 -19.85 -13.29 18.14
C GLU A 604 -19.02 -13.78 16.94
N MET A 605 -19.27 -13.23 15.73
CA MET A 605 -18.50 -13.57 14.53
C MET A 605 -17.05 -13.08 14.66
N PHE A 606 -16.84 -11.88 15.18
CA PHE A 606 -15.49 -11.36 15.44
C PHE A 606 -14.76 -12.16 16.52
N HIS A 607 -15.45 -12.53 17.59
CA HIS A 607 -14.85 -13.38 18.64
C HIS A 607 -14.48 -14.77 18.13
N LYS A 608 -15.33 -15.36 17.28
CA LYS A 608 -15.06 -16.66 16.64
C LYS A 608 -13.81 -16.60 15.78
N GLU A 609 -13.72 -15.61 14.91
CA GLU A 609 -12.67 -15.58 13.88
C GLU A 609 -11.31 -15.05 14.40
N TYR A 610 -11.33 -14.21 15.44
CA TYR A 610 -10.10 -13.62 15.99
C TYR A 610 -9.63 -14.21 17.32
N GLY A 611 -10.42 -15.07 17.97
CA GLY A 611 -10.09 -15.63 19.29
C GLY A 611 -8.73 -16.35 19.32
N GLU A 612 -8.38 -17.06 18.26
CA GLU A 612 -7.14 -17.83 18.09
C GLU A 612 -6.35 -17.38 16.84
N VAL A 613 -6.39 -16.08 16.51
CA VAL A 613 -5.87 -15.51 15.27
C VAL A 613 -4.38 -15.79 15.02
N PHE A 614 -3.58 -16.01 16.07
CA PHE A 614 -2.14 -16.30 15.97
C PHE A 614 -1.80 -17.79 15.91
N ASP A 615 -2.75 -18.69 16.16
CA ASP A 615 -2.50 -20.12 16.23
C ASP A 615 -2.46 -20.77 14.85
N GLY A 616 -3.31 -20.28 13.93
CA GLY A 616 -3.39 -20.76 12.55
C GLY A 616 -4.03 -22.15 12.41
N ASP A 617 -4.15 -22.60 11.19
CA ASP A 617 -4.68 -23.91 10.85
C ASP A 617 -3.68 -25.07 11.10
N ALA A 618 -4.11 -26.29 10.86
CA ALA A 618 -3.29 -27.49 11.04
C ALA A 618 -2.03 -27.46 10.15
N ASN A 619 -2.10 -26.88 8.95
CA ASN A 619 -0.96 -26.79 8.04
C ASN A 619 0.12 -25.86 8.61
N TRP A 620 -0.28 -24.68 9.12
CA TRP A 620 0.63 -23.75 9.78
C TRP A 620 1.27 -24.35 11.03
N GLN A 621 0.48 -25.01 11.86
CA GLN A 621 0.95 -25.65 13.09
C GLN A 621 1.93 -26.81 12.83
N ALA A 622 1.79 -27.50 11.71
CA ALA A 622 2.67 -28.61 11.31
C ALA A 622 4.09 -28.17 10.91
N ILE A 623 4.31 -26.86 10.62
CA ILE A 623 5.62 -26.33 10.26
C ILE A 623 6.56 -26.37 11.46
N GLN A 624 7.59 -27.24 11.37
CA GLN A 624 8.60 -27.42 12.41
C GLN A 624 9.80 -26.50 12.15
N VAL A 625 10.22 -25.74 13.18
CA VAL A 625 11.38 -24.84 13.12
C VAL A 625 12.19 -24.90 14.43
N THR A 626 13.50 -24.70 14.32
CA THR A 626 14.40 -24.52 15.47
C THR A 626 14.33 -23.07 15.97
N GLY A 627 14.42 -22.85 17.27
CA GLY A 627 14.44 -21.50 17.89
C GLY A 627 15.86 -20.90 17.95
N SER A 628 16.70 -21.09 16.91
CA SER A 628 18.06 -20.51 16.88
C SER A 628 18.07 -18.98 16.79
N ALA A 629 18.99 -18.31 17.48
CA ALA A 629 19.13 -16.87 17.47
C ALA A 629 19.53 -16.30 16.07
N THR A 630 20.27 -17.08 15.28
CA THR A 630 20.65 -16.73 13.90
C THR A 630 20.01 -17.72 12.93
N TYR A 631 19.61 -17.23 11.77
CA TYR A 631 19.04 -18.09 10.72
C TYR A 631 20.13 -18.93 10.06
N GLN A 632 19.79 -20.19 9.73
CA GLN A 632 20.67 -21.09 8.99
C GLN A 632 20.37 -20.96 7.50
N TRP A 633 21.12 -20.11 6.81
CA TRP A 633 20.96 -19.87 5.40
C TRP A 633 21.22 -21.14 4.57
N GLN A 634 20.33 -21.41 3.61
CA GLN A 634 20.47 -22.52 2.68
C GLN A 634 21.01 -21.97 1.34
N GLU A 635 22.14 -22.52 0.87
CA GLU A 635 22.78 -22.04 -0.35
C GLU A 635 21.97 -22.34 -1.62
N ASP A 636 21.18 -23.41 -1.60
CA ASP A 636 20.31 -23.85 -2.69
C ASP A 636 18.91 -23.18 -2.67
N SER A 637 18.59 -22.41 -1.63
CA SER A 637 17.31 -21.71 -1.52
C SER A 637 17.08 -20.75 -2.68
N THR A 638 15.88 -20.81 -3.25
CA THR A 638 15.43 -19.86 -4.29
C THR A 638 14.41 -18.84 -3.78
N TYR A 639 14.06 -18.91 -2.48
CA TYR A 639 13.15 -17.98 -1.80
C TYR A 639 13.83 -17.09 -0.76
N ILE A 640 14.77 -17.63 0.02
CA ILE A 640 15.39 -16.96 1.15
C ILE A 640 16.92 -17.00 0.99
N ARG A 641 17.52 -15.87 0.65
CA ARG A 641 18.98 -15.75 0.42
C ARG A 641 19.58 -14.71 1.33
N HIS A 642 20.80 -14.97 1.82
CA HIS A 642 21.57 -13.97 2.58
C HIS A 642 21.88 -12.73 1.72
N PRO A 643 21.35 -11.54 2.06
CA PRO A 643 21.57 -10.34 1.24
C PRO A 643 22.99 -9.78 1.44
N PRO A 644 23.58 -9.15 0.42
CA PRO A 644 24.96 -8.67 0.48
C PRO A 644 25.12 -7.30 1.15
N PHE A 645 24.05 -6.65 1.63
CA PHE A 645 24.08 -5.26 2.08
C PHE A 645 25.09 -4.98 3.18
N PHE A 646 25.31 -5.92 4.09
CA PHE A 646 26.20 -5.73 5.24
C PHE A 646 27.54 -6.45 5.09
N SER A 647 27.82 -7.15 4.01
CA SER A 647 29.00 -8.02 3.85
C SER A 647 30.34 -7.27 3.95
N THR A 648 30.39 -6.04 3.42
CA THR A 648 31.57 -5.17 3.44
C THR A 648 31.51 -4.06 4.48
N MET A 649 30.48 -4.08 5.33
CA MET A 649 30.24 -3.03 6.32
C MET A 649 31.39 -2.96 7.34
N LYS A 650 31.84 -1.73 7.62
CA LYS A 650 32.82 -1.38 8.65
C LYS A 650 32.13 -0.74 9.86
N VAL A 651 32.79 -0.79 11.02
CA VAL A 651 32.32 -0.12 12.25
C VAL A 651 32.20 1.40 12.04
N LYS A 652 33.13 2.02 11.34
CA LYS A 652 33.05 3.43 10.94
C LYS A 652 32.68 3.53 9.47
N PRO A 653 31.74 4.44 9.10
CA PRO A 653 31.42 4.66 7.70
C PRO A 653 32.60 5.25 6.93
N ASP A 654 32.71 4.91 5.66
CA ASP A 654 33.62 5.62 4.75
C ASP A 654 33.04 7.02 4.48
N PRO A 655 33.86 8.08 4.29
CA PRO A 655 33.35 9.40 3.94
C PRO A 655 32.57 9.39 2.62
N VAL A 656 31.50 10.16 2.56
CA VAL A 656 30.72 10.33 1.34
C VAL A 656 31.64 10.86 0.24
N GLN A 657 31.56 10.25 -0.95
CA GLN A 657 32.35 10.62 -2.10
C GLN A 657 31.45 11.25 -3.17
N ASP A 658 32.01 12.21 -3.92
CA ASP A 658 31.37 12.74 -5.10
C ASP A 658 31.11 11.62 -6.13
N ILE A 659 29.99 11.71 -6.84
CA ILE A 659 29.65 10.78 -7.90
C ILE A 659 30.29 11.30 -9.21
N LYS A 660 31.16 10.51 -9.80
CA LYS A 660 31.91 10.89 -11.00
C LYS A 660 31.54 9.99 -12.17
N ASP A 661 31.27 10.62 -13.29
CA ASP A 661 31.12 10.00 -14.61
C ASP A 661 30.09 8.83 -14.62
N ALA A 662 29.02 8.97 -13.83
CA ALA A 662 27.94 7.99 -13.79
C ALA A 662 27.27 7.87 -15.16
N ARG A 663 26.99 6.64 -15.58
CA ARG A 663 26.20 6.38 -16.79
C ARG A 663 24.71 6.32 -16.47
N ILE A 664 23.91 6.78 -17.42
CA ILE A 664 22.47 6.71 -17.30
C ILE A 664 22.01 5.28 -17.60
N LEU A 665 21.37 4.63 -16.62
CA LEU A 665 20.82 3.28 -16.77
C LEU A 665 19.44 3.30 -17.41
N ALA A 666 18.64 4.31 -17.08
CA ALA A 666 17.28 4.47 -17.61
C ALA A 666 16.85 5.95 -17.62
N ILE A 667 16.11 6.33 -18.66
CA ILE A 667 15.39 7.60 -18.76
C ILE A 667 13.90 7.26 -18.79
N LEU A 668 13.17 7.67 -17.76
CA LEU A 668 11.80 7.27 -17.50
C LEU A 668 10.85 8.48 -17.57
N ALA A 669 9.62 8.23 -18.01
CA ALA A 669 8.58 9.25 -18.12
C ALA A 669 7.94 9.58 -16.75
N ASP A 670 6.87 10.38 -16.78
CA ASP A 670 6.09 10.73 -15.60
C ASP A 670 5.32 9.52 -15.03
N SER A 671 5.00 9.58 -13.75
CA SER A 671 4.17 8.60 -13.03
C SER A 671 4.68 7.16 -13.09
N VAL A 672 6.00 6.96 -13.14
CA VAL A 672 6.59 5.63 -13.02
C VAL A 672 6.41 5.12 -11.60
N THR A 673 5.65 4.03 -11.47
CA THR A 673 5.25 3.46 -10.18
C THR A 673 6.32 2.54 -9.60
N THR A 674 6.21 2.24 -8.31
CA THR A 674 7.04 1.19 -7.68
C THR A 674 6.81 -0.20 -8.29
N ASP A 675 5.65 -0.44 -8.94
CA ASP A 675 5.38 -1.65 -9.72
C ASP A 675 6.20 -1.72 -11.02
N HIS A 676 6.51 -0.57 -11.63
CA HIS A 676 7.41 -0.51 -12.77
C HIS A 676 8.87 -0.78 -12.36
N ILE A 677 9.27 -0.25 -11.19
CA ILE A 677 10.65 -0.38 -10.70
C ILE A 677 10.90 -1.78 -10.13
N SER A 678 9.98 -2.28 -9.32
CA SER A 678 10.07 -3.60 -8.68
C SER A 678 8.73 -4.33 -8.77
N PRO A 679 8.52 -5.14 -9.82
CA PRO A 679 7.27 -5.85 -10.04
C PRO A 679 6.97 -6.85 -8.92
N ALA A 680 5.69 -7.16 -8.70
CA ALA A 680 5.22 -8.19 -7.79
C ALA A 680 4.66 -9.41 -8.52
N GLY A 681 4.26 -9.23 -9.78
CA GLY A 681 3.59 -10.25 -10.59
C GLY A 681 4.49 -11.39 -11.09
N ASN A 682 3.98 -12.12 -12.06
CA ASN A 682 4.60 -13.33 -12.60
C ASN A 682 5.99 -13.09 -13.20
N ILE A 683 6.87 -14.09 -13.06
CA ILE A 683 8.22 -14.10 -13.61
C ILE A 683 8.20 -14.78 -14.97
N LYS A 684 8.60 -14.04 -16.02
CA LYS A 684 8.70 -14.63 -17.37
C LYS A 684 9.90 -15.56 -17.49
N ARG A 685 9.71 -16.68 -18.21
CA ARG A 685 10.74 -17.71 -18.41
C ARG A 685 12.05 -17.18 -19.00
N ASP A 686 11.97 -16.30 -19.98
CA ASP A 686 13.10 -15.74 -20.71
C ASP A 686 13.69 -14.46 -20.08
N SER A 687 13.10 -13.99 -18.97
CA SER A 687 13.66 -12.87 -18.20
C SER A 687 14.94 -13.25 -17.46
N PRO A 688 15.77 -12.27 -17.05
CA PRO A 688 16.94 -12.55 -16.21
C PRO A 688 16.62 -13.36 -14.95
N ALA A 689 15.50 -13.07 -14.28
CA ALA A 689 15.04 -13.81 -13.11
C ALA A 689 14.58 -15.23 -13.46
N GLY A 690 13.87 -15.41 -14.60
CA GLY A 690 13.43 -16.72 -15.06
C GLY A 690 14.61 -17.62 -15.46
N ARG A 691 15.63 -17.07 -16.11
CA ARG A 691 16.89 -17.80 -16.40
C ARG A 691 17.56 -18.26 -15.10
N TYR A 692 17.71 -17.36 -14.13
CA TYR A 692 18.29 -17.67 -12.82
C TYR A 692 17.55 -18.82 -12.13
N LEU A 693 16.23 -18.77 -12.08
CA LEU A 693 15.41 -19.81 -11.44
C LEU A 693 15.54 -21.16 -12.17
N SER A 694 15.53 -21.14 -13.52
CA SER A 694 15.72 -22.34 -14.33
C SER A 694 17.10 -22.98 -14.12
N GLU A 695 18.15 -22.16 -14.01
CA GLU A 695 19.53 -22.63 -13.72
C GLU A 695 19.62 -23.24 -12.30
N HIS A 696 18.73 -22.86 -11.36
CA HIS A 696 18.61 -23.45 -10.03
C HIS A 696 17.58 -24.59 -9.97
N GLY A 697 17.16 -25.14 -11.10
CA GLY A 697 16.29 -26.31 -11.19
C GLY A 697 14.81 -26.03 -10.92
N VAL A 698 14.37 -24.77 -10.84
CA VAL A 698 12.95 -24.43 -10.67
C VAL A 698 12.26 -24.50 -12.03
N ALA A 699 11.18 -25.28 -12.13
CA ALA A 699 10.40 -25.36 -13.36
C ALA A 699 9.55 -24.09 -13.58
N PRO A 700 9.27 -23.67 -14.82
CA PRO A 700 8.55 -22.43 -15.10
C PRO A 700 7.18 -22.29 -14.41
N GLN A 701 6.44 -23.38 -14.26
CA GLN A 701 5.17 -23.41 -13.52
C GLN A 701 5.34 -23.16 -12.01
N ASP A 702 6.57 -23.35 -11.47
CA ASP A 702 6.90 -23.20 -10.06
C ASP A 702 7.64 -21.90 -9.76
N PHE A 703 7.78 -21.01 -10.75
CA PHE A 703 8.46 -19.73 -10.57
C PHE A 703 7.79 -18.87 -9.51
N ASN A 704 6.47 -19.02 -9.34
CA ASN A 704 5.67 -18.18 -8.50
C ASN A 704 5.77 -16.70 -8.97
N SER A 705 5.73 -15.72 -8.08
CA SER A 705 5.78 -14.30 -8.41
C SER A 705 7.04 -13.63 -7.87
N TYR A 706 7.38 -12.45 -8.40
CA TYR A 706 8.39 -11.59 -7.79
C TYR A 706 8.05 -11.23 -6.34
N GLY A 707 6.76 -11.02 -6.04
CA GLY A 707 6.29 -10.73 -4.69
C GLY A 707 6.66 -11.81 -3.68
N SER A 708 6.43 -13.06 -4.04
CA SER A 708 6.74 -14.22 -3.19
C SER A 708 8.25 -14.48 -3.02
N ARG A 709 9.09 -13.95 -3.92
CA ARG A 709 10.55 -14.17 -3.89
C ARG A 709 11.35 -12.99 -3.37
N ARG A 710 10.70 -12.02 -2.74
CA ARG A 710 11.37 -10.82 -2.18
C ARG A 710 12.40 -11.11 -1.09
N GLY A 711 12.41 -12.28 -0.50
CA GLY A 711 13.47 -12.78 0.39
C GLY A 711 14.75 -13.21 -0.35
N ASN A 712 14.74 -13.23 -1.69
CA ASN A 712 15.89 -13.59 -2.51
C ASN A 712 16.37 -12.40 -3.35
N HIS A 713 17.44 -11.76 -2.91
CA HIS A 713 18.02 -10.59 -3.58
C HIS A 713 18.47 -10.89 -5.03
N GLU A 714 18.87 -12.12 -5.34
CA GLU A 714 19.29 -12.51 -6.69
C GLU A 714 18.12 -12.47 -7.69
N VAL A 715 16.94 -12.92 -7.28
CA VAL A 715 15.72 -12.80 -8.09
C VAL A 715 15.31 -11.34 -8.21
N MET A 716 15.33 -10.60 -7.09
CA MET A 716 14.81 -9.24 -7.05
C MET A 716 15.65 -8.23 -7.81
N MET A 717 16.98 -8.33 -7.77
CA MET A 717 17.84 -7.44 -8.58
C MET A 717 17.68 -7.71 -10.09
N ARG A 718 17.41 -8.96 -10.47
CA ARG A 718 17.11 -9.35 -11.86
C ARG A 718 15.72 -8.89 -12.30
N GLY A 719 14.78 -8.72 -11.34
CA GLY A 719 13.45 -8.18 -11.54
C GLY A 719 13.37 -6.65 -11.52
N THR A 720 14.47 -5.96 -11.15
CA THR A 720 14.49 -4.51 -11.08
C THR A 720 14.31 -3.90 -12.46
N PHE A 721 13.30 -3.03 -12.62
CA PHE A 721 12.84 -2.47 -13.89
C PHE A 721 12.35 -3.52 -14.91
N ALA A 722 12.02 -4.73 -14.51
CA ALA A 722 11.58 -5.80 -15.42
C ALA A 722 10.06 -5.81 -15.69
N ASN A 723 9.33 -4.78 -15.28
CA ASN A 723 7.91 -4.67 -15.58
C ASN A 723 7.69 -4.63 -17.10
N ILE A 724 6.71 -5.38 -17.59
CA ILE A 724 6.44 -5.54 -19.02
C ILE A 724 5.92 -4.27 -19.71
N ARG A 725 5.47 -3.28 -18.92
CA ARG A 725 4.92 -2.01 -19.40
C ARG A 725 5.85 -0.82 -19.21
N ILE A 726 7.01 -1.03 -18.60
CA ILE A 726 7.99 0.05 -18.46
C ILE A 726 8.51 0.46 -19.84
N ARG A 727 8.67 1.76 -20.03
CA ARG A 727 9.23 2.33 -21.26
C ARG A 727 10.46 3.15 -20.90
N ASN A 728 11.59 2.75 -21.40
CA ASN A 728 12.85 3.47 -21.26
C ASN A 728 13.12 4.29 -22.53
N GLU A 729 13.18 5.61 -22.38
CA GLU A 729 13.39 6.53 -23.52
C GLU A 729 14.77 6.32 -24.22
N MET A 730 15.71 5.59 -23.60
CA MET A 730 16.98 5.18 -24.21
C MET A 730 16.83 4.11 -25.32
N VAL A 731 15.68 3.42 -25.35
CA VAL A 731 15.34 2.39 -26.36
C VAL A 731 13.92 2.65 -26.88
N PRO A 732 13.72 3.70 -27.69
CA PRO A 732 12.41 4.11 -28.14
C PRO A 732 11.66 2.99 -28.88
N GLY A 733 10.36 2.84 -28.57
CA GLY A 733 9.50 1.83 -29.19
C GLY A 733 9.61 0.43 -28.57
N VAL A 734 10.46 0.24 -27.56
CA VAL A 734 10.60 -1.03 -26.83
C VAL A 734 9.86 -0.92 -25.49
N GLU A 735 8.98 -1.89 -25.20
CA GLU A 735 8.34 -2.07 -23.88
C GLU A 735 9.09 -3.15 -23.10
N GLY A 736 9.12 -2.99 -21.77
CA GLY A 736 9.78 -3.90 -20.85
C GLY A 736 11.16 -3.42 -20.39
N GLY A 737 11.80 -4.22 -19.55
CA GLY A 737 13.03 -3.89 -18.83
C GLY A 737 14.29 -3.89 -19.69
N TYR A 738 14.33 -3.10 -20.73
CA TYR A 738 15.47 -2.98 -21.64
C TYR A 738 16.13 -1.60 -21.57
N THR A 739 17.41 -1.58 -21.84
CA THR A 739 18.22 -0.35 -21.95
C THR A 739 19.31 -0.54 -23.00
N ARG A 740 20.07 0.53 -23.24
CA ARG A 740 21.24 0.52 -24.11
C ARG A 740 22.51 0.65 -23.25
N HIS A 741 23.41 -0.30 -23.35
CA HIS A 741 24.74 -0.23 -22.76
C HIS A 741 25.63 0.67 -23.61
N ILE A 742 25.99 1.83 -23.09
CA ILE A 742 26.60 2.89 -23.92
C ILE A 742 27.96 2.49 -24.49
N PRO A 743 28.93 1.88 -23.74
CA PRO A 743 30.21 1.48 -24.33
C PRO A 743 30.06 0.51 -25.49
N SER A 744 29.16 -0.46 -25.42
CA SER A 744 28.96 -1.45 -26.49
C SER A 744 27.87 -1.09 -27.49
N GLN A 745 27.03 -0.08 -27.20
CA GLN A 745 25.86 0.31 -27.99
C GLN A 745 24.82 -0.81 -28.17
N GLN A 746 24.89 -1.85 -27.35
CA GLN A 746 23.98 -2.99 -27.42
C GLN A 746 22.71 -2.73 -26.59
N GLN A 747 21.56 -3.12 -27.13
CA GLN A 747 20.31 -3.20 -26.37
C GLN A 747 20.34 -4.48 -25.53
N LEU A 748 20.25 -4.33 -24.23
CA LEU A 748 20.31 -5.41 -23.25
C LEU A 748 19.13 -5.29 -22.26
N SER A 749 18.88 -6.35 -21.49
CA SER A 749 18.07 -6.18 -20.29
C SER A 749 18.75 -5.18 -19.35
N ILE A 750 17.96 -4.44 -18.56
CA ILE A 750 18.53 -3.48 -17.59
C ILE A 750 19.48 -4.19 -16.62
N TYR A 751 19.14 -5.40 -16.19
CA TYR A 751 20.00 -6.22 -15.34
C TYR A 751 21.35 -6.56 -16.03
N ASP A 752 21.29 -7.09 -17.24
CA ASP A 752 22.51 -7.51 -17.95
C ASP A 752 23.44 -6.30 -18.24
N ALA A 753 22.87 -5.14 -18.61
CA ALA A 753 23.62 -3.89 -18.78
C ALA A 753 24.26 -3.41 -17.47
N ALA A 754 23.50 -3.44 -16.36
CA ALA A 754 24.01 -3.05 -15.05
C ALA A 754 25.17 -3.94 -14.59
N MET A 755 25.11 -5.24 -14.86
CA MET A 755 26.22 -6.17 -14.54
C MET A 755 27.48 -5.86 -15.34
N GLN A 756 27.36 -5.44 -16.61
CA GLN A 756 28.52 -4.99 -17.40
C GLN A 756 29.13 -3.70 -16.81
N TYR A 757 28.29 -2.70 -16.47
CA TYR A 757 28.77 -1.48 -15.80
C TYR A 757 29.44 -1.75 -14.44
N GLN A 758 28.95 -2.74 -13.68
CA GLN A 758 29.59 -3.15 -12.41
C GLN A 758 30.99 -3.73 -12.65
N GLN A 759 31.16 -4.56 -13.70
CA GLN A 759 32.47 -5.09 -14.07
C GLN A 759 33.41 -3.97 -14.52
N GLU A 760 32.90 -2.93 -15.16
CA GLU A 760 33.60 -1.72 -15.54
C GLU A 760 33.85 -0.73 -14.41
N GLN A 761 33.29 -0.98 -13.22
CA GLN A 761 33.31 -0.12 -12.03
C GLN A 761 32.70 1.29 -12.26
N VAL A 762 31.71 1.38 -13.12
CA VAL A 762 31.02 2.63 -13.47
C VAL A 762 29.77 2.81 -12.61
N PRO A 763 29.64 3.92 -11.87
CA PRO A 763 28.41 4.22 -11.13
C PRO A 763 27.26 4.55 -12.08
N LEU A 764 26.02 4.35 -11.62
CA LEU A 764 24.84 4.51 -12.43
C LEU A 764 23.91 5.61 -11.89
N ALA A 765 23.20 6.24 -12.82
CA ALA A 765 22.15 7.23 -12.57
C ALA A 765 20.83 6.78 -13.22
N VAL A 766 19.72 7.13 -12.61
CA VAL A 766 18.37 7.02 -13.19
C VAL A 766 17.81 8.43 -13.34
N ILE A 767 17.26 8.72 -14.52
CA ILE A 767 16.57 9.98 -14.81
C ILE A 767 15.09 9.71 -14.92
N ALA A 768 14.23 10.52 -14.28
CA ALA A 768 12.80 10.31 -14.29
C ALA A 768 11.99 11.61 -14.41
N GLY A 769 10.73 11.48 -14.77
CA GLY A 769 9.79 12.58 -14.81
C GLY A 769 9.13 12.86 -13.46
N LYS A 770 7.87 13.29 -13.48
CA LYS A 770 7.08 13.64 -12.29
C LYS A 770 6.56 12.40 -11.57
N GLU A 771 6.32 12.54 -10.26
CA GLU A 771 5.70 11.52 -9.42
C GLU A 771 6.46 10.17 -9.44
N TYR A 772 7.80 10.22 -9.48
CA TYR A 772 8.62 9.00 -9.53
C TYR A 772 8.46 8.17 -8.25
N GLY A 773 8.12 6.90 -8.43
CA GLY A 773 7.94 5.94 -7.34
C GLY A 773 6.55 5.94 -6.70
N SER A 774 5.51 6.43 -7.41
CA SER A 774 4.13 6.34 -6.95
C SER A 774 3.66 4.88 -6.80
N GLY A 775 2.61 4.64 -6.02
CA GLY A 775 2.02 3.32 -5.84
C GLY A 775 2.36 2.65 -4.51
N SER A 776 2.58 1.33 -4.53
CA SER A 776 2.81 0.54 -3.32
C SER A 776 4.10 0.90 -2.59
N SER A 777 4.09 0.75 -1.27
CA SER A 777 5.30 0.82 -0.46
C SER A 777 6.21 -0.38 -0.77
N ARG A 778 7.33 -0.16 -1.45
CA ARG A 778 8.28 -1.21 -1.83
C ARG A 778 9.71 -0.76 -1.64
N ASP A 779 10.35 -1.33 -0.63
CA ASP A 779 11.78 -1.15 -0.38
C ASP A 779 12.65 -1.68 -1.53
N TRP A 780 12.24 -2.77 -2.18
CA TRP A 780 12.93 -3.31 -3.35
C TRP A 780 12.98 -2.34 -4.55
N ALA A 781 12.10 -1.34 -4.61
CA ALA A 781 12.24 -0.25 -5.57
C ALA A 781 13.47 0.66 -5.31
N ALA A 782 14.10 0.54 -4.15
CA ALA A 782 15.38 1.17 -3.82
C ALA A 782 16.52 0.15 -3.66
N LYS A 783 16.28 -0.99 -2.98
CA LYS A 783 17.24 -2.10 -2.81
C LYS A 783 17.73 -2.62 -4.16
N GLY A 784 16.81 -2.86 -5.10
CA GLY A 784 17.14 -3.33 -6.44
C GLY A 784 18.06 -2.38 -7.21
N PRO A 785 17.70 -1.12 -7.44
CA PRO A 785 18.57 -0.12 -8.05
C PRO A 785 19.93 0.01 -7.34
N ARG A 786 19.97 -0.03 -6.00
CA ARG A 786 21.22 -0.03 -5.24
C ARG A 786 22.12 -1.20 -5.62
N LEU A 787 21.58 -2.40 -5.69
CA LEU A 787 22.31 -3.62 -6.08
C LEU A 787 22.74 -3.58 -7.55
N LEU A 788 22.02 -2.90 -8.43
CA LEU A 788 22.42 -2.67 -9.81
C LEU A 788 23.52 -1.60 -9.97
N GLY A 789 23.89 -0.89 -8.90
CA GLY A 789 24.94 0.13 -8.93
C GLY A 789 24.45 1.57 -9.09
N VAL A 790 23.15 1.81 -8.99
CA VAL A 790 22.57 3.17 -8.99
C VAL A 790 23.02 3.92 -7.73
N ARG A 791 23.53 5.15 -7.90
CA ARG A 791 23.99 6.04 -6.83
C ARG A 791 23.16 7.31 -6.71
N VAL A 792 22.57 7.73 -7.81
CA VAL A 792 21.77 8.95 -7.87
C VAL A 792 20.53 8.74 -8.73
N VAL A 793 19.43 9.32 -8.30
CA VAL A 793 18.20 9.44 -9.09
C VAL A 793 17.87 10.91 -9.23
N ILE A 794 17.67 11.39 -10.46
CA ILE A 794 17.30 12.76 -10.75
C ILE A 794 15.89 12.74 -11.37
N ALA A 795 14.92 13.34 -10.69
CA ALA A 795 13.53 13.34 -11.12
C ALA A 795 12.92 14.75 -11.10
N GLU A 796 11.82 14.95 -11.83
CA GLU A 796 11.05 16.19 -11.74
C GLU A 796 10.30 16.32 -10.42
N SER A 797 9.86 15.18 -9.83
CA SER A 797 9.36 15.08 -8.47
C SER A 797 9.34 13.62 -8.00
N PHE A 798 9.31 13.42 -6.69
CA PHE A 798 9.29 12.12 -6.04
C PHE A 798 8.03 11.90 -5.23
N GLU A 799 7.54 10.66 -5.19
CA GLU A 799 6.58 10.23 -4.18
C GLU A 799 7.29 9.98 -2.84
N ARG A 800 6.61 10.32 -1.74
CA ARG A 800 7.19 10.39 -0.40
C ARG A 800 7.91 9.10 0.03
N ILE A 801 7.21 7.96 -0.01
CA ILE A 801 7.75 6.67 0.49
C ILE A 801 8.98 6.24 -0.33
N HIS A 802 8.92 6.40 -1.65
CA HIS A 802 10.01 6.00 -2.52
C HIS A 802 11.26 6.86 -2.30
N ARG A 803 11.07 8.18 -2.11
CA ARG A 803 12.16 9.11 -1.77
C ARG A 803 12.88 8.65 -0.48
N SER A 804 12.11 8.36 0.59
CA SER A 804 12.66 7.87 1.86
C SER A 804 13.40 6.55 1.69
N ASN A 805 12.86 5.62 0.89
CA ASN A 805 13.52 4.34 0.61
C ASN A 805 14.85 4.51 -0.13
N LEU A 806 14.95 5.45 -1.08
CA LEU A 806 16.21 5.75 -1.78
C LEU A 806 17.28 6.19 -0.77
N ILE A 807 16.95 7.13 0.10
CA ILE A 807 17.86 7.62 1.16
C ILE A 807 18.22 6.48 2.12
N GLY A 808 17.24 5.69 2.53
CA GLY A 808 17.41 4.52 3.39
C GLY A 808 18.38 3.47 2.84
N MET A 809 18.56 3.46 1.52
CA MET A 809 19.54 2.61 0.81
C MET A 809 20.79 3.35 0.36
N GLY A 810 21.03 4.59 0.79
CA GLY A 810 22.18 5.38 0.40
C GLY A 810 22.22 5.78 -1.09
N ILE A 811 21.05 5.95 -1.71
CA ILE A 811 20.89 6.52 -3.05
C ILE A 811 20.49 7.99 -2.91
N LEU A 812 21.18 8.88 -3.61
CA LEU A 812 20.93 10.32 -3.56
C LEU A 812 19.73 10.72 -4.44
N PRO A 813 18.61 11.23 -3.88
CA PRO A 813 17.51 11.78 -4.67
C PRO A 813 17.75 13.27 -4.95
N LEU A 814 17.74 13.66 -6.22
CA LEU A 814 17.87 15.04 -6.69
C LEU A 814 16.64 15.42 -7.52
N GLU A 815 16.16 16.64 -7.35
CA GLU A 815 15.03 17.19 -8.11
C GLU A 815 15.48 18.25 -9.09
N PHE A 816 15.00 18.16 -10.33
CA PHE A 816 15.28 19.15 -11.35
C PHE A 816 14.79 20.53 -10.93
N PRO A 817 15.52 21.62 -11.29
CA PRO A 817 15.04 22.96 -11.09
C PRO A 817 13.77 23.23 -11.93
N GLN A 818 12.95 24.16 -11.49
CA GLN A 818 11.69 24.49 -12.16
C GLN A 818 11.90 24.80 -13.65
N GLY A 819 11.12 24.14 -14.50
CA GLY A 819 11.18 24.32 -15.96
C GLY A 819 12.29 23.52 -16.65
N VAL A 820 13.18 22.88 -15.91
CA VAL A 820 14.21 21.97 -16.44
C VAL A 820 13.72 20.53 -16.36
N THR A 821 13.79 19.81 -17.46
CA THR A 821 13.35 18.42 -17.56
C THR A 821 14.35 17.63 -18.41
N ARG A 822 14.26 16.30 -18.36
CA ARG A 822 15.03 15.44 -19.26
C ARG A 822 14.87 15.81 -20.75
N LYS A 823 13.67 16.33 -21.13
CA LYS A 823 13.37 16.75 -22.51
C LYS A 823 14.00 18.10 -22.85
N THR A 824 13.95 19.08 -21.95
CA THR A 824 14.57 20.41 -22.19
C THR A 824 16.08 20.31 -22.26
N LEU A 825 16.70 19.36 -21.55
CA LEU A 825 18.13 19.06 -21.61
C LEU A 825 18.49 18.20 -22.83
N GLY A 826 17.51 17.59 -23.50
CA GLY A 826 17.74 16.71 -24.65
C GLY A 826 18.52 15.44 -24.30
N LEU A 827 18.27 14.88 -23.12
CA LEU A 827 18.97 13.67 -22.66
C LEU A 827 18.55 12.46 -23.50
N THR A 828 19.55 11.70 -23.95
CA THR A 828 19.40 10.50 -24.80
C THR A 828 19.90 9.22 -24.11
N GLY A 829 20.65 9.38 -23.01
CA GLY A 829 21.30 8.30 -22.27
C GLY A 829 22.79 8.16 -22.57
N ASP A 830 23.32 8.88 -23.58
CA ASP A 830 24.75 8.86 -23.92
C ASP A 830 25.59 9.74 -22.97
N GLU A 831 24.95 10.55 -22.15
CA GLU A 831 25.59 11.52 -21.27
C GLU A 831 26.28 10.84 -20.08
N GLN A 832 27.26 11.55 -19.54
CA GLN A 832 27.86 11.25 -18.23
C GLN A 832 27.37 12.26 -17.21
N ILE A 833 27.01 11.77 -16.03
CA ILE A 833 26.49 12.57 -14.92
C ILE A 833 27.53 12.57 -13.79
N SER A 834 27.94 13.75 -13.35
CA SER A 834 28.78 13.91 -12.17
C SER A 834 28.13 14.83 -11.17
N VAL A 835 28.15 14.45 -9.89
CA VAL A 835 27.59 15.20 -8.77
C VAL A 835 28.67 15.48 -7.75
N GLY A 836 28.96 16.78 -7.54
CA GLY A 836 30.02 17.23 -6.64
C GLY A 836 29.50 17.85 -5.35
N GLY A 837 30.43 18.11 -4.41
CA GLY A 837 30.14 18.80 -3.15
C GLY A 837 29.42 17.95 -2.11
N LEU A 838 29.39 16.62 -2.27
CA LEU A 838 28.63 15.71 -1.39
C LEU A 838 29.26 15.52 0.00
N GLN A 839 30.50 15.90 0.19
CA GLN A 839 31.18 15.81 1.51
C GLN A 839 30.66 16.84 2.53
N GLN A 840 29.99 17.87 2.09
CA GLN A 840 29.43 18.95 2.93
C GLN A 840 27.93 19.13 2.69
N LEU A 841 27.26 18.05 2.35
CA LEU A 841 25.82 18.06 2.02
C LEU A 841 25.00 18.57 3.22
N GLN A 842 23.96 19.37 2.93
CA GLN A 842 23.00 19.84 3.91
C GLN A 842 21.58 19.49 3.43
N PRO A 843 20.62 19.25 4.33
CA PRO A 843 19.24 19.01 3.94
C PRO A 843 18.67 20.11 3.03
N GLY A 844 18.04 19.70 1.94
CA GLY A 844 17.35 20.60 1.01
C GLY A 844 18.23 21.53 0.19
N GLN A 845 19.57 21.40 0.28
CA GLN A 845 20.48 22.31 -0.42
C GLN A 845 20.42 22.14 -1.95
N THR A 846 20.87 23.17 -2.66
CA THR A 846 21.15 23.12 -4.10
C THR A 846 22.45 22.35 -4.33
N VAL A 847 22.38 21.35 -5.24
CA VAL A 847 23.53 20.50 -5.62
C VAL A 847 23.77 20.62 -7.11
N PRO A 848 24.99 21.01 -7.54
CA PRO A 848 25.33 21.11 -8.95
C PRO A 848 25.51 19.72 -9.55
N VAL A 849 24.81 19.48 -10.65
CA VAL A 849 24.96 18.28 -11.49
C VAL A 849 25.63 18.68 -12.80
N HIS A 850 26.76 18.08 -13.07
CA HIS A 850 27.53 18.27 -14.30
C HIS A 850 27.14 17.20 -15.31
N ILE A 851 26.67 17.64 -16.47
CA ILE A 851 26.27 16.79 -17.58
C ILE A 851 27.32 16.94 -18.67
N THR A 852 27.92 15.83 -19.07
CA THR A 852 28.83 15.79 -20.23
C THR A 852 28.14 15.01 -21.34
N TYR A 853 27.81 15.70 -22.42
CA TYR A 853 27.16 15.11 -23.59
C TYR A 853 28.14 14.34 -24.49
N ALA A 854 27.60 13.48 -25.36
CA ALA A 854 28.42 12.66 -26.27
C ALA A 854 29.29 13.47 -27.25
N ASP A 855 28.85 14.69 -27.59
CA ASP A 855 29.58 15.63 -28.43
C ASP A 855 30.66 16.42 -27.69
N GLY A 856 30.82 16.17 -26.37
CA GLY A 856 31.78 16.85 -25.49
C GLY A 856 31.26 18.16 -24.89
N ARG A 857 30.07 18.60 -25.23
CA ARG A 857 29.41 19.75 -24.57
C ARG A 857 29.23 19.46 -23.10
N LYS A 858 29.44 20.47 -22.27
CA LYS A 858 29.20 20.39 -20.81
C LYS A 858 28.17 21.37 -20.38
N GLU A 859 27.30 20.92 -19.48
CA GLU A 859 26.24 21.74 -18.88
C GLU A 859 26.19 21.49 -17.38
N VAL A 860 25.85 22.50 -16.60
CA VAL A 860 25.67 22.38 -15.15
C VAL A 860 24.26 22.82 -14.84
N ILE A 861 23.54 21.97 -14.10
CA ILE A 861 22.21 22.30 -13.59
C ILE A 861 22.23 22.30 -12.07
N ASP A 862 21.53 23.25 -11.45
CA ASP A 862 21.40 23.37 -10.00
C ASP A 862 20.19 22.58 -9.52
N THR A 863 20.37 21.33 -9.13
CA THR A 863 19.31 20.47 -8.62
C THR A 863 19.08 20.70 -7.14
N ARG A 864 17.86 20.38 -6.67
CA ARG A 864 17.52 20.36 -5.24
C ARG A 864 17.80 18.99 -4.65
N CYS A 865 18.59 18.92 -3.60
CA CYS A 865 18.75 17.71 -2.80
C CYS A 865 17.43 17.41 -2.05
N ARG A 866 16.93 16.18 -2.17
CA ARG A 866 15.69 15.73 -1.52
C ARG A 866 15.99 14.83 -0.30
N ILE A 867 17.13 15.04 0.34
CA ILE A 867 17.35 14.73 1.74
C ILE A 867 16.77 15.91 2.51
N ASP A 868 15.64 15.72 3.15
CA ASP A 868 14.83 16.83 3.67
C ASP A 868 15.12 17.10 5.17
N THR A 869 15.75 16.15 5.88
CA THR A 869 16.01 16.24 7.32
C THR A 869 17.46 15.89 7.69
N GLY A 870 17.90 16.33 8.89
CA GLY A 870 19.23 16.03 9.42
C GLY A 870 19.43 14.53 9.70
N ASN A 871 18.38 13.84 10.16
CA ASN A 871 18.42 12.39 10.37
C ASN A 871 18.56 11.64 9.05
N GLU A 872 17.84 12.04 8.00
CA GLU A 872 17.99 11.45 6.67
C GLU A 872 19.40 11.64 6.12
N LEU A 873 20.02 12.81 6.38
CA LEU A 873 21.42 13.05 6.02
C LEU A 873 22.34 12.08 6.75
N THR A 874 22.14 11.88 8.04
CA THR A 874 22.91 10.91 8.83
C THR A 874 22.77 9.49 8.28
N TYR A 875 21.58 9.10 7.84
CA TYR A 875 21.38 7.79 7.21
C TYR A 875 22.16 7.67 5.90
N TYR A 876 22.10 8.69 5.05
CA TYR A 876 22.84 8.73 3.79
C TYR A 876 24.36 8.64 4.01
N GLU A 877 24.91 9.40 4.97
CA GLU A 877 26.32 9.39 5.34
C GLU A 877 26.77 8.03 5.89
N ASN A 878 25.85 7.24 6.42
CA ASN A 878 26.11 5.89 6.91
C ASN A 878 25.92 4.79 5.85
N ASP A 879 25.69 5.13 4.60
CA ASP A 879 25.38 4.19 3.50
C ASP A 879 24.01 3.48 3.66
N GLY A 880 23.13 4.09 4.42
CA GLY A 880 21.76 3.66 4.64
C GLY A 880 21.35 3.55 6.11
N ILE A 881 20.04 3.55 6.35
CA ILE A 881 19.46 3.58 7.70
C ILE A 881 19.81 2.32 8.51
N LEU A 882 19.80 1.12 7.91
CA LEU A 882 20.10 -0.12 8.62
C LEU A 882 21.59 -0.21 8.99
N HIS A 883 22.49 0.30 8.17
CA HIS A 883 23.90 0.44 8.49
C HIS A 883 24.11 1.39 9.68
N TYR A 884 23.39 2.51 9.70
CA TYR A 884 23.39 3.42 10.85
C TYR A 884 22.91 2.73 12.12
N VAL A 885 21.80 2.00 12.04
CA VAL A 885 21.24 1.26 13.18
C VAL A 885 22.22 0.23 13.72
N ILE A 886 22.86 -0.58 12.86
CA ILE A 886 23.88 -1.54 13.28
C ILE A 886 25.04 -0.84 13.99
N ARG A 887 25.56 0.27 13.44
CA ARG A 887 26.66 1.04 14.07
C ARG A 887 26.30 1.60 15.43
N LYS A 888 25.04 1.98 15.61
CA LYS A 888 24.53 2.47 16.90
C LYS A 888 24.41 1.34 17.96
N MET A 889 24.27 0.09 17.52
CA MET A 889 24.23 -1.08 18.41
C MET A 889 25.60 -1.60 18.78
N LEU A 890 26.67 -1.25 18.07
CA LEU A 890 28.06 -1.63 18.36
C LEU A 890 28.73 -0.72 19.38
#